data_2db3fbef5a1180651dc2bf51bd8f64ea
#
_entry.id   2db3fbef5a1180651dc2bf51bd8f64ea
#
_cell.length_a   1.000
_cell.length_b   1.000
_cell.length_c   1.000
_cell.angle_alpha   90.00
_cell.angle_beta   90.00
_cell.angle_gamma   90.00
#
_symmetry.space_group_name_H-M   'P 1'
#
loop_
_entity.id
_entity.type
_entity.pdbx_description
1 polymer ?
#
loop_
_entity_poly.entity_id
_entity_poly.type
_entity_poly.pdbx_seq_one_letter_code
_entity_poly.pdbx_strand_id
1 'polypeptide(L)'
;MMQQFLSNSYLFGGNAPYVEELYEAYLNNPGSVPDNWRAYFDAMQHVPAADGSTRPDVPHAPVIASFAERAKQGPIRTVTASTDAEMGRKRVAATQLIAAYRFLGSRWANLDPLQRQERPSIPELEPSFYGFTDADMDIVFNISNTYFGAETASLRDLLNALRDTYCRSIGSEFMYITDPGEKRWLQERLESVRATPTFTAEKKLHILERLTAAEGLERYLHTKYVGQKRFSLEGGESFIASLDETIQRAGEKGVQEIVIGMAHRGRLNVLVNILGKMPQELFAEFEGKHGDDLPAGDVKYHQGFSSDVTTPGGPVHLSLAFNPSHLEIVNPVVEGSVKARMERRGDKDGAQVLPILVHGDAAFAGQGVVMETLNLAQTRGYGTGGTVHIVINNQIGFTTSDPRDSRSTLYCSDVVKMIEAPVLHVNADDPEAVVFATQIAMDYRVEFKKDIVVDIICFRKLGHNEQDTPALTQPLMYKKIAKHPGTRKLYADKLATQNTISAETGDEMVRAFRDAMDAGRHTVDPVISNFKSKYAVDWMPFLNRKWTDAADTAVPLAELKRLSTRITTVPENFKAHSLVEKVLADRAAMGRGEINLDWGMGEHLAYASLVSSGYAIRLTGQDAGRGTFVHRHSVLHDQNRERWDAGSYIPLQNVSDQQAPFNVIDSVLSEEAVLGFEYGYSTAEPNTLTIWEAQFGDFANGAQVVIDQFISSGEVKWGRASGLVLMLPHGYEGQGPEHSSARLERFLQLCADNNMQVVQPTTAAQIFHLLRRQMIRLFRKPLVIMTPKSLLRNKDAGSPLADLARGSFQTVIGEVDDKIDARKVKRIVACSGKVYYDLVNARKERGQTDTAIIRVEQLYPFPHKAFAAELKKFPAYAELVWAQDEPQNQGPWFQIQHNIFENIEDGRKLAYAGRPASASPAVGYYDKHYAQQKALIDTAFSKLKGFVLTK
;
A
#
# COMPACT_ATOMS: atom_id res chain seq x y z
N MET A 1 -3.91 37.81 -16.59
CA MET A 1 -2.45 37.71 -16.66
C MET A 1 -1.96 36.53 -17.53
N MET A 2 -2.18 35.28 -17.21
CA MET A 2 -1.65 34.14 -18.02
C MET A 2 -2.12 34.12 -19.48
N GLN A 3 -3.36 34.48 -19.80
CA GLN A 3 -3.85 34.56 -21.20
C GLN A 3 -3.24 35.75 -21.97
N GLN A 4 -2.89 36.85 -21.31
CA GLN A 4 -2.19 37.97 -21.92
C GLN A 4 -0.70 37.70 -22.11
N PHE A 5 -0.08 36.92 -21.23
CA PHE A 5 1.31 36.47 -21.41
C PHE A 5 1.46 35.51 -22.61
N LEU A 6 0.46 34.67 -22.89
CA LEU A 6 0.49 33.77 -24.05
C LEU A 6 0.33 34.49 -25.40
N SER A 7 -0.13 35.72 -25.42
CA SER A 7 -0.30 36.52 -26.65
C SER A 7 0.91 37.40 -27.02
N ASN A 8 1.89 37.53 -26.16
CA ASN A 8 3.00 38.51 -26.29
C ASN A 8 4.37 37.81 -26.19
N SER A 9 4.77 37.10 -27.26
CA SER A 9 6.03 36.33 -27.30
C SER A 9 7.31 37.21 -27.19
N TYR A 10 7.24 38.52 -27.41
CA TYR A 10 8.37 39.44 -27.31
C TYR A 10 8.73 39.82 -25.86
N LEU A 11 7.92 39.43 -24.87
CA LEU A 11 8.23 39.63 -23.46
C LEU A 11 9.10 38.48 -22.87
N PHE A 12 9.38 37.45 -23.65
CA PHE A 12 10.14 36.30 -23.22
C PHE A 12 11.49 36.18 -23.95
N GLY A 13 12.49 35.65 -23.23
CA GLY A 13 13.81 35.44 -23.78
C GLY A 13 14.75 36.64 -23.64
N GLY A 14 15.64 36.81 -24.61
CA GLY A 14 16.69 37.82 -24.58
C GLY A 14 16.23 39.29 -24.52
N ASN A 15 14.95 39.58 -24.79
CA ASN A 15 14.39 40.91 -24.78
C ASN A 15 13.76 41.31 -23.43
N ALA A 16 13.60 40.39 -22.51
CA ALA A 16 12.97 40.68 -21.23
C ALA A 16 13.63 41.82 -20.43
N PRO A 17 14.97 41.87 -20.28
CA PRO A 17 15.63 42.96 -19.58
C PRO A 17 15.40 44.33 -20.23
N TYR A 18 15.33 44.41 -21.54
CA TYR A 18 15.07 45.64 -22.25
C TYR A 18 13.63 46.14 -22.06
N VAL A 19 12.67 45.24 -22.05
CA VAL A 19 11.27 45.59 -21.78
C VAL A 19 11.05 45.98 -20.34
N GLU A 20 11.76 45.33 -19.40
CA GLU A 20 11.75 45.68 -17.98
C GLU A 20 12.33 47.08 -17.74
N GLU A 21 13.43 47.42 -18.39
CA GLU A 21 14.03 48.79 -18.34
C GLU A 21 13.08 49.85 -18.85
N LEU A 22 12.40 49.62 -19.96
CA LEU A 22 11.38 50.49 -20.48
C LEU A 22 10.17 50.63 -19.56
N TYR A 23 9.76 49.56 -18.93
CA TYR A 23 8.65 49.58 -17.97
C TYR A 23 8.99 50.35 -16.71
N GLU A 24 10.18 50.18 -16.17
CA GLU A 24 10.68 50.98 -15.05
C GLU A 24 10.78 52.50 -15.43
N ALA A 25 11.24 52.84 -16.64
CA ALA A 25 11.26 54.20 -17.13
C ALA A 25 9.84 54.77 -17.24
N TYR A 26 8.88 53.97 -17.71
CA TYR A 26 7.47 54.36 -17.80
C TYR A 26 6.85 54.58 -16.42
N LEU A 27 7.10 53.69 -15.46
CA LEU A 27 6.58 53.86 -14.08
C LEU A 27 7.11 55.13 -13.39
N ASN A 28 8.34 55.54 -13.71
CA ASN A 28 8.92 56.81 -13.21
C ASN A 28 8.36 58.05 -13.95
N ASN A 29 8.20 57.97 -15.24
CA ASN A 29 7.65 59.04 -16.08
C ASN A 29 7.08 58.45 -17.39
N PRO A 30 5.75 58.38 -17.52
CA PRO A 30 5.11 57.81 -18.71
C PRO A 30 5.51 58.48 -20.04
N GLY A 31 5.99 59.72 -19.97
CA GLY A 31 6.49 60.44 -21.12
C GLY A 31 7.91 60.10 -21.57
N SER A 32 8.62 59.29 -20.83
CA SER A 32 10.01 58.88 -21.12
C SER A 32 10.16 57.74 -22.10
N VAL A 33 9.05 57.06 -22.45
CA VAL A 33 9.06 55.92 -23.34
C VAL A 33 8.35 56.23 -24.67
N PRO A 34 8.67 55.56 -25.78
CA PRO A 34 8.00 55.72 -27.05
C PRO A 34 6.48 55.50 -26.98
N ASP A 35 5.70 56.22 -27.79
CA ASP A 35 4.24 56.22 -27.73
C ASP A 35 3.61 54.82 -27.87
N ASN A 36 4.19 53.93 -28.66
CA ASN A 36 3.74 52.54 -28.79
C ASN A 36 3.93 51.74 -27.49
N TRP A 37 5.03 51.96 -26.78
CA TRP A 37 5.27 51.32 -25.48
C TRP A 37 4.42 51.94 -24.37
N ARG A 38 4.20 53.26 -24.43
CA ARG A 38 3.31 53.92 -23.48
C ARG A 38 1.89 53.39 -23.56
N ALA A 39 1.32 53.29 -24.76
CA ALA A 39 -0.02 52.76 -24.97
C ALA A 39 -0.15 51.29 -24.47
N TYR A 40 0.93 50.53 -24.66
CA TYR A 40 1.00 49.15 -24.17
C TYR A 40 1.04 49.08 -22.64
N PHE A 41 1.88 49.86 -22.01
CA PHE A 41 1.99 49.86 -20.53
C PHE A 41 0.77 50.50 -19.85
N ASP A 42 0.13 51.51 -20.45
CA ASP A 42 -1.15 52.05 -20.00
C ASP A 42 -2.24 50.98 -19.97
N ALA A 43 -2.30 50.11 -20.98
CA ALA A 43 -3.25 49.03 -21.03
C ALA A 43 -2.98 47.97 -19.93
N MET A 44 -1.72 47.80 -19.55
CA MET A 44 -1.35 46.85 -18.44
C MET A 44 -1.75 47.40 -17.07
N GLN A 45 -1.76 48.70 -16.84
CA GLN A 45 -2.14 49.31 -15.55
C GLN A 45 -3.64 49.10 -15.19
N HIS A 46 -4.46 48.75 -16.15
CA HIS A 46 -5.89 48.52 -15.94
C HIS A 46 -6.26 47.04 -15.70
N VAL A 47 -5.27 46.16 -15.60
CA VAL A 47 -5.51 44.74 -15.33
C VAL A 47 -5.47 44.51 -13.82
N PRO A 48 -6.52 43.97 -13.19
CA PRO A 48 -6.52 43.66 -11.77
C PRO A 48 -5.38 42.70 -11.41
N ALA A 49 -4.69 42.94 -10.31
CA ALA A 49 -3.72 42.00 -9.77
C ALA A 49 -4.39 40.68 -9.41
N ALA A 50 -3.59 39.61 -9.24
CA ALA A 50 -4.09 38.26 -8.91
C ALA A 50 -4.88 38.20 -7.58
N ASP A 51 -4.69 39.19 -6.69
CA ASP A 51 -5.43 39.37 -5.43
C ASP A 51 -6.71 40.20 -5.57
N GLY A 52 -7.08 40.55 -6.80
CA GLY A 52 -8.24 41.42 -7.10
C GLY A 52 -8.04 42.91 -6.78
N SER A 53 -6.84 43.35 -6.37
CA SER A 53 -6.55 44.76 -6.12
C SER A 53 -6.32 45.53 -7.41
N THR A 54 -6.74 46.82 -7.44
CA THR A 54 -6.54 47.75 -8.55
C THR A 54 -5.45 48.76 -8.26
N ARG A 55 -4.47 48.44 -7.43
CA ARG A 55 -3.37 49.33 -7.11
C ARG A 55 -2.45 49.45 -8.32
N PRO A 56 -2.03 50.66 -8.71
CA PRO A 56 -1.04 50.86 -9.75
C PRO A 56 0.30 50.25 -9.30
N ASP A 57 1.05 49.72 -10.26
CA ASP A 57 2.39 49.21 -10.03
C ASP A 57 3.34 50.32 -9.64
N VAL A 58 4.40 50.00 -8.91
CA VAL A 58 5.36 51.00 -8.40
C VAL A 58 6.76 50.75 -8.94
N PRO A 59 7.57 51.85 -9.21
CA PRO A 59 8.93 51.68 -9.69
C PRO A 59 9.79 50.88 -8.69
N HIS A 60 10.57 49.95 -9.17
CA HIS A 60 11.53 49.18 -8.38
C HIS A 60 12.79 49.96 -8.04
N ALA A 61 13.10 51.03 -8.77
CA ALA A 61 14.29 51.86 -8.56
C ALA A 61 14.46 52.39 -7.13
N PRO A 62 13.41 52.88 -6.43
CA PRO A 62 13.52 53.26 -5.02
C PRO A 62 13.82 52.07 -4.09
N VAL A 63 13.31 50.90 -4.38
CA VAL A 63 13.55 49.67 -3.63
C VAL A 63 15.00 49.21 -3.81
N ILE A 64 15.48 49.22 -5.06
CA ILE A 64 16.87 48.87 -5.40
C ILE A 64 17.83 49.89 -4.74
N ALA A 65 17.51 51.19 -4.80
CA ALA A 65 18.28 52.21 -4.11
C ALA A 65 18.32 52.02 -2.59
N SER A 66 17.19 51.63 -1.97
CA SER A 66 17.13 51.31 -0.54
C SER A 66 18.01 50.11 -0.17
N PHE A 67 18.02 49.06 -0.99
CA PHE A 67 18.92 47.90 -0.79
C PHE A 67 20.38 48.25 -1.03
N ALA A 68 20.69 49.09 -2.03
CA ALA A 68 22.04 49.58 -2.31
C ALA A 68 22.55 50.47 -1.17
N GLU A 69 21.68 51.24 -0.55
CA GLU A 69 22.02 52.10 0.62
C GLU A 69 22.22 51.26 1.87
N ARG A 70 21.40 50.25 2.08
CA ARG A 70 21.59 49.23 3.15
C ARG A 70 22.89 48.44 2.97
N ALA A 71 23.26 48.12 1.73
CA ALA A 71 24.52 47.44 1.42
C ALA A 71 25.75 48.31 1.69
N LYS A 72 25.58 49.66 1.58
CA LYS A 72 26.62 50.63 1.95
C LYS A 72 26.72 50.86 3.46
N GLN A 73 25.71 50.56 4.22
CA GLN A 73 25.77 50.50 5.67
C GLN A 73 26.53 49.21 6.00
N GLY A 74 27.85 49.31 6.09
CA GLY A 74 28.78 48.20 6.28
C GLY A 74 28.40 47.23 7.40
N PRO A 75 29.14 46.14 7.56
CA PRO A 75 28.81 45.08 8.54
C PRO A 75 28.60 45.72 9.91
N ILE A 76 27.59 45.22 10.63
CA ILE A 76 27.28 45.58 12.02
C ILE A 76 28.60 45.84 12.75
N ARG A 77 28.82 47.03 13.29
CA ARG A 77 30.02 47.42 13.99
C ARG A 77 30.39 46.35 14.99
N THR A 78 31.55 45.73 14.81
CA THR A 78 32.17 44.90 15.85
C THR A 78 32.45 45.80 17.05
N VAL A 79 31.63 45.70 18.05
CA VAL A 79 31.97 46.20 19.39
C VAL A 79 33.17 45.37 19.82
N THR A 80 34.27 46.03 20.26
CA THR A 80 35.40 45.37 20.88
C THR A 80 34.84 44.53 22.02
N ALA A 81 35.03 43.21 21.90
CA ALA A 81 34.43 42.24 22.81
C ALA A 81 34.99 42.46 24.22
N SER A 82 34.11 42.87 25.13
CA SER A 82 34.39 42.69 26.57
C SER A 82 34.47 41.15 26.87
N THR A 83 35.10 40.79 27.98
CA THR A 83 35.13 39.36 28.45
C THR A 83 33.73 38.75 28.47
N ASP A 84 32.69 39.55 28.74
CA ASP A 84 31.29 39.12 28.68
C ASP A 84 30.78 38.75 27.27
N ALA A 85 31.23 39.44 26.24
CA ALA A 85 30.83 39.17 24.85
C ALA A 85 31.54 37.92 24.30
N GLU A 86 32.74 37.58 24.78
CA GLU A 86 33.43 36.36 24.45
C GLU A 86 32.73 35.15 25.12
N MET A 87 32.43 35.28 26.40
CA MET A 87 31.65 34.23 27.11
C MET A 87 30.26 34.07 26.48
N GLY A 88 29.63 35.13 26.06
CA GLY A 88 28.36 35.09 25.31
C GLY A 88 28.50 34.25 24.03
N ARG A 89 29.56 34.46 23.25
CA ARG A 89 29.85 33.68 22.04
C ARG A 89 30.05 32.20 22.34
N LYS A 90 30.82 31.87 23.39
CA LYS A 90 31.09 30.50 23.84
C LYS A 90 29.82 29.78 24.32
N ARG A 91 28.88 30.49 24.95
CA ARG A 91 27.57 29.93 25.33
C ARG A 91 26.74 29.56 24.08
N VAL A 92 26.69 30.42 23.07
CA VAL A 92 26.03 30.11 21.79
C VAL A 92 26.71 28.91 21.12
N ALA A 93 28.04 28.88 21.09
CA ALA A 93 28.84 27.80 20.53
C ALA A 93 28.55 26.45 21.23
N ALA A 94 28.43 26.42 22.57
CA ALA A 94 28.04 25.21 23.29
C ALA A 94 26.63 24.72 22.92
N THR A 95 25.67 25.63 22.75
CA THR A 95 24.32 25.28 22.28
C THR A 95 24.32 24.74 20.85
N GLN A 96 25.13 25.33 19.96
CA GLN A 96 25.31 24.83 18.60
C GLN A 96 25.95 23.43 18.58
N LEU A 97 26.93 23.17 19.45
CA LEU A 97 27.55 21.86 19.58
C LEU A 97 26.53 20.79 20.03
N ILE A 98 25.67 21.11 21.02
CA ILE A 98 24.57 20.21 21.44
C ILE A 98 23.67 19.88 20.24
N ALA A 99 23.26 20.91 19.50
CA ALA A 99 22.40 20.74 18.32
C ALA A 99 23.09 19.89 17.24
N ALA A 100 24.38 20.08 17.00
CA ALA A 100 25.19 19.31 16.06
C ALA A 100 25.21 17.81 16.43
N TYR A 101 25.44 17.47 17.69
CA TYR A 101 25.39 16.05 18.13
C TYR A 101 24.02 15.44 17.96
N ARG A 102 22.94 16.15 18.28
CA ARG A 102 21.57 15.68 18.07
C ARG A 102 21.24 15.44 16.60
N PHE A 103 21.85 16.20 15.68
CA PHE A 103 21.57 16.12 14.25
C PHE A 103 22.55 15.21 13.49
N LEU A 104 23.82 15.23 13.85
CA LEU A 104 24.89 14.54 13.10
C LEU A 104 25.54 13.38 13.87
N GLY A 105 25.21 13.21 15.15
CA GLY A 105 25.87 12.20 16.00
C GLY A 105 25.76 10.78 15.44
N SER A 106 24.61 10.43 14.80
CA SER A 106 24.41 9.15 14.13
C SER A 106 25.50 8.84 13.10
N ARG A 107 26.01 9.85 12.40
CA ARG A 107 27.03 9.68 11.36
C ARG A 107 28.41 9.31 11.92
N TRP A 108 28.63 9.56 13.21
CA TRP A 108 29.88 9.24 13.91
C TRP A 108 29.72 8.10 14.93
N ALA A 109 28.51 7.55 15.05
CA ALA A 109 28.21 6.44 15.96
C ALA A 109 28.92 5.15 15.56
N ASN A 110 29.20 4.29 16.55
CA ASN A 110 29.87 3.01 16.38
C ASN A 110 28.89 1.92 15.97
N LEU A 111 28.43 1.97 14.74
CA LEU A 111 27.32 1.15 14.27
C LEU A 111 27.76 -0.14 13.54
N ASP A 112 28.96 -0.16 12.93
CA ASP A 112 29.43 -1.33 12.16
C ASP A 112 30.11 -2.37 13.05
N PRO A 113 29.54 -3.56 13.29
CA PRO A 113 30.16 -4.63 14.07
C PRO A 113 31.46 -5.14 13.46
N LEU A 114 31.63 -4.98 12.15
CA LEU A 114 32.87 -5.40 11.47
C LEU A 114 33.94 -4.33 11.38
N GLN A 115 33.65 -3.10 11.77
CA GLN A 115 34.56 -1.96 11.70
C GLN A 115 35.29 -1.89 10.33
N ARG A 116 34.52 -1.91 9.25
CA ARG A 116 35.05 -2.00 7.88
C ARG A 116 35.67 -0.70 7.40
N GLN A 117 35.15 0.43 7.86
CA GLN A 117 35.59 1.77 7.48
C GLN A 117 35.95 2.60 8.70
N GLU A 118 36.87 3.50 8.52
CA GLU A 118 37.13 4.54 9.52
C GLU A 118 35.93 5.48 9.59
N ARG A 119 35.65 5.99 10.79
CA ARG A 119 34.55 6.95 10.97
C ARG A 119 34.89 8.23 10.23
N PRO A 120 33.95 8.84 9.54
CA PRO A 120 34.17 10.09 8.82
C PRO A 120 34.55 11.21 9.80
N SER A 121 35.44 12.09 9.39
CA SER A 121 35.64 13.35 10.10
C SER A 121 34.43 14.25 9.89
N ILE A 122 33.83 14.70 10.97
CA ILE A 122 32.68 15.61 10.97
C ILE A 122 33.08 16.84 11.79
N PRO A 123 33.51 17.92 11.12
CA PRO A 123 34.02 19.09 11.80
C PRO A 123 33.07 19.67 12.85
N GLU A 124 31.78 19.64 12.56
CA GLU A 124 30.72 20.17 13.44
C GLU A 124 30.56 19.39 14.77
N LEU A 125 31.15 18.21 14.90
CA LEU A 125 31.17 17.46 16.14
C LEU A 125 32.41 17.76 16.99
N GLU A 126 33.34 18.54 16.45
CA GLU A 126 34.59 18.89 17.15
C GLU A 126 34.43 20.29 17.79
N PRO A 127 34.82 20.44 19.08
CA PRO A 127 34.77 21.74 19.77
C PRO A 127 35.55 22.84 19.06
N SER A 128 36.68 22.50 18.43
CA SER A 128 37.53 23.45 17.68
C SER A 128 36.79 24.14 16.53
N PHE A 129 35.79 23.51 15.92
CA PHE A 129 34.95 24.10 14.86
C PHE A 129 34.21 25.33 15.35
N TYR A 130 33.86 25.37 16.64
CA TYR A 130 33.18 26.46 17.31
C TYR A 130 34.12 27.42 18.00
N GLY A 131 35.40 27.29 17.78
CA GLY A 131 36.40 28.15 18.35
C GLY A 131 36.79 27.83 19.82
N PHE A 132 36.45 26.66 20.31
CA PHE A 132 36.91 26.18 21.60
C PHE A 132 38.35 25.65 21.51
N THR A 133 39.08 25.86 22.57
CA THR A 133 40.46 25.38 22.76
C THR A 133 40.52 24.42 23.96
N ASP A 134 41.65 23.77 24.17
CA ASP A 134 41.87 22.91 25.35
C ASP A 134 41.70 23.68 26.67
N ALA A 135 42.02 24.96 26.71
CA ALA A 135 41.85 25.82 27.89
C ALA A 135 40.35 26.06 28.22
N ASP A 136 39.45 25.84 27.28
CA ASP A 136 38.03 26.05 27.47
C ASP A 136 37.29 24.80 28.00
N MET A 137 37.95 23.64 28.01
CA MET A 137 37.34 22.36 28.35
C MET A 137 36.76 22.29 29.77
N ASP A 138 37.28 23.09 30.70
CA ASP A 138 36.81 23.13 32.09
C ASP A 138 35.86 24.30 32.36
N ILE A 139 35.52 25.10 31.34
CA ILE A 139 34.52 26.15 31.45
C ILE A 139 33.12 25.53 31.64
N VAL A 140 32.39 26.06 32.61
CA VAL A 140 31.04 25.59 32.93
C VAL A 140 30.02 26.36 32.11
N PHE A 141 29.14 25.59 31.45
CA PHE A 141 28.04 26.09 30.63
C PHE A 141 26.66 25.70 31.21
N ASN A 142 25.65 26.52 30.98
CA ASN A 142 24.28 26.14 31.25
C ASN A 142 23.84 25.14 30.17
N ILE A 143 23.35 23.97 30.59
CA ILE A 143 22.88 22.86 29.76
C ILE A 143 21.44 22.49 30.07
N SER A 144 20.63 23.40 30.64
CA SER A 144 19.24 23.18 31.01
C SER A 144 18.33 22.85 29.81
N ASN A 145 18.84 23.05 28.57
CA ASN A 145 18.18 22.60 27.32
C ASN A 145 18.49 21.15 26.97
N THR A 146 19.14 20.41 27.86
CA THR A 146 19.39 18.95 27.76
C THR A 146 18.72 18.20 28.90
N TYR A 147 18.70 16.88 28.80
CA TYR A 147 18.11 15.99 29.81
C TYR A 147 19.18 15.16 30.55
N PHE A 148 20.41 15.64 30.64
CA PHE A 148 21.53 14.94 31.34
C PHE A 148 21.43 14.97 32.88
N GLY A 149 20.36 15.52 33.43
CA GLY A 149 20.13 15.56 34.88
C GLY A 149 20.93 16.63 35.64
N ALA A 150 21.51 17.60 34.92
CA ALA A 150 22.22 18.74 35.47
C ALA A 150 21.85 20.05 34.76
N GLU A 151 21.82 21.18 35.49
CA GLU A 151 21.59 22.48 34.89
C GLU A 151 22.87 23.08 34.27
N THR A 152 24.02 22.66 34.77
CA THR A 152 25.33 23.14 34.32
C THR A 152 26.32 21.98 34.23
N ALA A 153 27.22 22.05 33.27
CA ALA A 153 28.34 21.10 33.14
C ALA A 153 29.57 21.78 32.54
N SER A 154 30.76 21.24 32.80
CA SER A 154 31.96 21.64 32.05
C SER A 154 31.80 21.23 30.57
N LEU A 155 32.51 21.94 29.68
CA LEU A 155 32.51 21.56 28.25
C LEU A 155 32.97 20.11 28.08
N ARG A 156 33.91 19.64 28.83
CA ARG A 156 34.42 18.27 28.85
C ARG A 156 33.34 17.27 29.20
N ASP A 157 32.61 17.50 30.29
CA ASP A 157 31.54 16.59 30.74
C ASP A 157 30.37 16.62 29.77
N LEU A 158 30.02 17.80 29.23
CA LEU A 158 29.01 17.94 28.19
C LEU A 158 29.38 17.14 26.94
N LEU A 159 30.63 17.31 26.47
CA LEU A 159 31.12 16.59 25.28
C LEU A 159 31.09 15.07 25.49
N ASN A 160 31.50 14.59 26.65
CA ASN A 160 31.44 13.16 27.01
C ASN A 160 29.98 12.67 27.02
N ALA A 161 29.08 13.42 27.65
CA ALA A 161 27.65 13.07 27.68
C ALA A 161 27.05 13.00 26.28
N LEU A 162 27.37 13.97 25.41
CA LEU A 162 26.90 14.00 24.02
C LEU A 162 27.46 12.80 23.20
N ARG A 163 28.75 12.51 23.34
CA ARG A 163 29.42 11.36 22.70
C ARG A 163 28.82 10.04 23.18
N ASP A 164 28.62 9.90 24.49
CA ASP A 164 28.01 8.72 25.08
C ASP A 164 26.59 8.48 24.52
N THR A 165 25.80 9.54 24.37
CA THR A 165 24.40 9.44 23.94
C THR A 165 24.24 9.18 22.45
N TYR A 166 25.00 9.92 21.62
CA TYR A 166 24.74 9.99 20.19
C TYR A 166 25.75 9.26 19.30
N CYS A 167 26.88 8.81 19.88
CA CYS A 167 28.01 8.29 19.10
C CYS A 167 28.55 6.91 19.54
N ARG A 168 27.88 6.24 20.47
CA ARG A 168 28.20 4.85 20.85
C ARG A 168 27.48 3.84 19.95
N SER A 169 26.87 2.82 20.52
CA SER A 169 26.18 1.74 19.81
C SER A 169 24.84 2.14 19.24
N ILE A 170 24.32 3.33 19.57
CA ILE A 170 23.09 3.90 19.05
C ILE A 170 23.40 5.21 18.33
N GLY A 171 22.92 5.35 17.10
CA GLY A 171 22.83 6.59 16.36
C GLY A 171 21.36 6.92 16.09
N SER A 172 20.92 8.12 16.44
CA SER A 172 19.53 8.49 16.31
C SER A 172 19.34 9.61 15.29
N GLU A 173 18.28 9.49 14.48
CA GLU A 173 17.88 10.51 13.53
C GLU A 173 16.41 10.90 13.81
N PHE A 174 16.19 12.12 14.32
CA PHE A 174 14.87 12.63 14.65
C PHE A 174 14.75 14.16 14.57
N MET A 175 15.85 14.85 14.33
CA MET A 175 15.85 16.32 14.36
C MET A 175 15.08 16.98 13.21
N TYR A 176 14.75 16.20 12.15
CA TYR A 176 13.90 16.63 11.05
C TYR A 176 12.40 16.61 11.38
N ILE A 177 12.00 15.97 12.48
CA ILE A 177 10.60 15.97 12.93
C ILE A 177 10.17 17.41 13.22
N THR A 178 9.02 17.83 12.72
CA THR A 178 8.52 19.19 12.90
C THR A 178 7.87 19.40 14.26
N ASP A 179 7.24 18.35 14.83
CA ASP A 179 6.61 18.45 16.15
C ASP A 179 7.66 18.56 17.27
N PRO A 180 7.61 19.64 18.06
CA PRO A 180 8.59 19.83 19.14
C PRO A 180 8.35 18.91 20.35
N GLY A 181 7.13 18.36 20.53
CA GLY A 181 6.82 17.41 21.60
C GLY A 181 7.50 16.08 21.33
N GLU A 182 7.39 15.55 20.12
CA GLU A 182 8.04 14.31 19.71
C GLU A 182 9.57 14.40 19.83
N LYS A 183 10.17 15.53 19.38
CA LYS A 183 11.61 15.74 19.51
C LYS A 183 12.07 15.74 20.97
N ARG A 184 11.37 16.47 21.84
CA ARG A 184 11.72 16.53 23.29
C ARG A 184 11.57 15.16 23.94
N TRP A 185 10.52 14.43 23.60
CA TRP A 185 10.27 13.10 24.12
C TRP A 185 11.42 12.13 23.79
N LEU A 186 11.95 12.17 22.56
CA LEU A 186 13.08 11.37 22.14
C LEU A 186 14.39 11.82 22.83
N GLN A 187 14.62 13.14 22.91
CA GLN A 187 15.77 13.69 23.61
C GLN A 187 15.81 13.26 25.07
N GLU A 188 14.70 13.37 25.80
CA GLU A 188 14.58 12.99 27.19
C GLU A 188 14.95 11.52 27.40
N ARG A 189 14.43 10.62 26.60
CA ARG A 189 14.69 9.18 26.70
C ARG A 189 16.14 8.78 26.37
N LEU A 190 16.74 9.45 25.42
CA LEU A 190 18.13 9.18 25.02
C LEU A 190 19.10 9.81 26.00
N GLU A 191 18.93 11.08 26.36
CA GLU A 191 19.86 11.88 27.14
C GLU A 191 19.83 11.51 28.62
N SER A 192 18.65 11.23 29.21
CA SER A 192 18.53 10.92 30.66
C SER A 192 19.35 9.72 31.10
N VAL A 193 19.55 8.75 30.20
CA VAL A 193 20.36 7.54 30.45
C VAL A 193 21.61 7.48 29.57
N ARG A 194 21.91 8.56 28.83
CA ARG A 194 23.02 8.64 27.85
C ARG A 194 23.04 7.47 26.88
N ALA A 195 21.84 7.09 26.39
CA ALA A 195 21.61 5.92 25.54
C ALA A 195 22.27 4.61 26.04
N THR A 196 22.49 4.50 27.34
CA THR A 196 23.13 3.35 28.01
C THR A 196 22.30 2.96 29.24
N PRO A 197 21.19 2.26 29.05
CA PRO A 197 20.31 1.87 30.15
C PRO A 197 20.96 0.80 31.02
N THR A 198 20.54 0.72 32.27
CA THR A 198 20.94 -0.34 33.18
C THR A 198 19.88 -1.41 33.21
N PHE A 199 20.15 -2.59 32.70
CA PHE A 199 19.29 -3.76 32.80
C PHE A 199 19.60 -4.60 34.03
N THR A 200 18.58 -5.26 34.60
CA THR A 200 18.74 -6.24 35.65
C THR A 200 19.49 -7.48 35.13
N ALA A 201 20.10 -8.24 36.05
CA ALA A 201 20.80 -9.49 35.69
C ALA A 201 19.84 -10.48 34.98
N GLU A 202 18.59 -10.55 35.42
CA GLU A 202 17.55 -11.38 34.82
C GLU A 202 17.27 -10.96 33.37
N LYS A 203 17.12 -9.67 33.10
CA LYS A 203 16.90 -9.17 31.73
C LYS A 203 18.11 -9.44 30.83
N LYS A 204 19.32 -9.27 31.35
CA LYS A 204 20.55 -9.59 30.62
C LYS A 204 20.63 -11.08 30.29
N LEU A 205 20.26 -11.95 31.23
CA LEU A 205 20.22 -13.39 31.01
C LEU A 205 19.18 -13.75 29.93
N HIS A 206 18.00 -13.17 29.99
CA HIS A 206 16.96 -13.35 28.98
C HIS A 206 17.42 -12.94 27.57
N ILE A 207 18.13 -11.81 27.45
CA ILE A 207 18.74 -11.39 26.16
C ILE A 207 19.71 -12.47 25.67
N LEU A 208 20.56 -13.01 26.53
CA LEU A 208 21.51 -14.09 26.18
C LEU A 208 20.79 -15.37 25.76
N GLU A 209 19.66 -15.72 26.40
CA GLU A 209 18.81 -16.84 26.00
C GLU A 209 18.26 -16.65 24.59
N ARG A 210 17.75 -15.46 24.25
CA ARG A 210 17.24 -15.17 22.90
C ARG A 210 18.33 -15.25 21.85
N LEU A 211 19.52 -14.74 22.13
CA LEU A 211 20.69 -14.88 21.24
C LEU A 211 21.13 -16.34 21.08
N THR A 212 21.09 -17.10 22.16
CA THR A 212 21.45 -18.53 22.16
C THR A 212 20.46 -19.34 21.33
N ALA A 213 19.18 -19.06 21.46
CA ALA A 213 18.13 -19.68 20.66
C ALA A 213 18.28 -19.34 19.15
N ALA A 214 18.55 -18.07 18.84
CA ALA A 214 18.76 -17.60 17.48
C ALA A 214 19.96 -18.29 16.80
N GLU A 215 21.15 -18.21 17.43
CA GLU A 215 22.37 -18.83 16.90
C GLU A 215 22.25 -20.35 16.89
N GLY A 216 21.65 -20.94 17.93
CA GLY A 216 21.52 -22.38 18.09
C GLY A 216 20.70 -23.02 16.98
N LEU A 217 19.57 -22.45 16.61
CA LEU A 217 18.75 -22.93 15.50
C LEU A 217 19.50 -22.88 14.16
N GLU A 218 20.17 -21.76 13.87
CA GLU A 218 20.92 -21.61 12.63
C GLU A 218 22.04 -22.65 12.52
N ARG A 219 22.79 -22.87 13.59
CA ARG A 219 23.84 -23.88 13.63
C ARG A 219 23.29 -25.31 13.51
N TYR A 220 22.16 -25.59 14.16
CA TYR A 220 21.49 -26.88 14.07
C TYR A 220 21.09 -27.20 12.62
N LEU A 221 20.40 -26.25 11.97
CA LEU A 221 19.98 -26.39 10.58
C LEU A 221 21.15 -26.47 9.61
N HIS A 222 22.23 -25.73 9.86
CA HIS A 222 23.45 -25.79 9.06
C HIS A 222 24.11 -27.17 9.11
N THR A 223 24.12 -27.78 10.28
CA THR A 223 24.75 -29.10 10.47
C THR A 223 23.88 -30.23 9.91
N LYS A 224 22.57 -30.15 10.13
CA LYS A 224 21.66 -31.25 9.78
C LYS A 224 21.18 -31.21 8.33
N TYR A 225 21.04 -30.01 7.75
CA TYR A 225 20.47 -29.80 6.40
C TYR A 225 21.43 -28.98 5.54
N VAL A 226 22.62 -29.51 5.31
CA VAL A 226 23.70 -28.84 4.58
C VAL A 226 23.25 -28.40 3.19
N GLY A 227 23.52 -27.15 2.84
CA GLY A 227 23.28 -26.57 1.51
C GLY A 227 21.80 -26.34 1.16
N GLN A 228 20.86 -26.65 2.05
CA GLN A 228 19.46 -26.30 1.83
C GLN A 228 19.20 -24.81 2.12
N LYS A 229 18.46 -24.14 1.22
CA LYS A 229 18.10 -22.72 1.38
C LYS A 229 17.24 -22.52 2.61
N ARG A 230 17.67 -21.59 3.49
CA ARG A 230 16.97 -21.17 4.69
C ARG A 230 17.08 -19.67 4.98
N PHE A 231 17.96 -18.95 4.26
CA PHE A 231 18.24 -17.53 4.46
C PHE A 231 18.65 -17.21 5.89
N SER A 232 19.79 -17.77 6.31
CA SER A 232 20.30 -17.72 7.68
C SER A 232 20.36 -16.31 8.27
N LEU A 233 19.99 -16.22 9.56
CA LEU A 233 20.07 -15.00 10.36
C LEU A 233 21.47 -14.79 10.97
N GLU A 234 22.41 -15.71 10.81
CA GLU A 234 23.73 -15.63 11.44
C GLU A 234 24.42 -14.30 11.14
N GLY A 235 24.81 -13.59 12.19
CA GLY A 235 25.34 -12.24 12.20
C GLY A 235 24.32 -11.15 12.53
N GLY A 236 23.03 -11.50 12.57
CA GLY A 236 21.91 -10.61 12.94
C GLY A 236 21.06 -11.16 14.08
N GLU A 237 21.59 -11.99 14.96
CA GLU A 237 20.87 -12.71 16.03
C GLU A 237 20.14 -11.77 16.99
N SER A 238 20.65 -10.55 17.19
CA SER A 238 20.04 -9.52 18.04
C SER A 238 18.62 -9.10 17.57
N PHE A 239 18.28 -9.38 16.31
CA PHE A 239 16.92 -9.19 15.80
C PHE A 239 15.89 -10.03 16.58
N ILE A 240 16.23 -11.25 16.98
CA ILE A 240 15.31 -12.11 17.75
C ILE A 240 15.06 -11.51 19.15
N ALA A 241 16.10 -10.97 19.80
CA ALA A 241 15.95 -10.25 21.07
C ALA A 241 15.10 -8.95 20.91
N SER A 242 15.27 -8.24 19.80
CA SER A 242 14.46 -7.06 19.47
C SER A 242 13.01 -7.41 19.26
N LEU A 243 12.72 -8.44 18.46
CA LEU A 243 11.34 -8.83 18.18
C LEU A 243 10.63 -9.38 19.42
N ASP A 244 11.31 -10.18 20.24
CA ASP A 244 10.82 -10.65 21.53
C ASP A 244 10.48 -9.45 22.45
N GLU A 245 11.39 -8.49 22.61
CA GLU A 245 11.14 -7.28 23.39
C GLU A 245 9.97 -6.46 22.87
N THR A 246 9.85 -6.32 21.54
CA THR A 246 8.71 -5.61 20.93
C THR A 246 7.39 -6.24 21.34
N ILE A 247 7.30 -7.58 21.27
CA ILE A 247 6.09 -8.33 21.60
C ILE A 247 5.76 -8.23 23.09
N GLN A 248 6.75 -8.44 23.98
CA GLN A 248 6.54 -8.38 25.42
C GLN A 248 6.10 -6.99 25.86
N ARG A 249 6.77 -5.96 25.36
CA ARG A 249 6.43 -4.57 25.65
C ARG A 249 5.12 -4.11 25.04
N ALA A 250 4.80 -4.57 23.82
CA ALA A 250 3.50 -4.31 23.20
C ALA A 250 2.36 -4.86 24.07
N GLY A 251 2.48 -6.10 24.56
CA GLY A 251 1.49 -6.68 25.46
C GLY A 251 1.38 -5.92 26.77
N GLU A 252 2.50 -5.52 27.39
CA GLU A 252 2.52 -4.66 28.59
C GLU A 252 1.75 -3.35 28.36
N LYS A 253 1.80 -2.78 27.15
CA LYS A 253 1.10 -1.56 26.77
C LYS A 253 -0.34 -1.79 26.30
N GLY A 254 -0.85 -3.01 26.38
CA GLY A 254 -2.26 -3.34 26.11
C GLY A 254 -2.55 -3.78 24.67
N VAL A 255 -1.53 -3.99 23.85
CA VAL A 255 -1.69 -4.63 22.52
C VAL A 255 -2.13 -6.08 22.74
N GLN A 256 -3.13 -6.52 21.98
CA GLN A 256 -3.72 -7.86 22.05
C GLN A 256 -3.46 -8.71 20.81
N GLU A 257 -3.11 -8.06 19.70
CA GLU A 257 -2.84 -8.75 18.44
C GLU A 257 -1.72 -8.06 17.67
N ILE A 258 -0.80 -8.86 17.13
CA ILE A 258 0.33 -8.36 16.35
C ILE A 258 0.34 -9.08 15.01
N VAL A 259 0.40 -8.34 13.92
CA VAL A 259 0.58 -8.88 12.57
C VAL A 259 1.98 -8.53 12.08
N ILE A 260 2.74 -9.56 11.72
CA ILE A 260 4.13 -9.43 11.31
C ILE A 260 4.25 -9.68 9.80
N GLY A 261 4.84 -8.72 9.09
CA GLY A 261 5.31 -8.90 7.71
C GLY A 261 6.82 -8.94 7.69
N MET A 262 7.41 -9.89 6.97
CA MET A 262 8.86 -9.96 6.90
C MET A 262 9.36 -10.67 5.65
N ALA A 263 10.57 -10.31 5.23
CA ALA A 263 11.32 -11.00 4.21
C ALA A 263 11.81 -12.40 4.69
N HIS A 264 12.62 -13.05 3.87
CA HIS A 264 13.07 -14.43 4.10
C HIS A 264 14.11 -14.57 5.23
N ARG A 265 15.02 -13.58 5.36
CA ARG A 265 16.13 -13.67 6.31
C ARG A 265 15.66 -13.72 7.74
N GLY A 266 16.04 -14.80 8.45
CA GLY A 266 15.63 -15.01 9.81
C GLY A 266 14.18 -15.50 9.99
N ARG A 267 13.43 -15.71 8.90
CA ARG A 267 12.01 -16.10 9.00
C ARG A 267 11.82 -17.43 9.69
N LEU A 268 12.64 -18.45 9.39
CA LEU A 268 12.58 -19.74 10.07
C LEU A 268 12.89 -19.61 11.56
N ASN A 269 13.78 -18.67 11.91
CA ASN A 269 14.12 -18.36 13.29
C ASN A 269 12.92 -17.72 14.02
N VAL A 270 12.21 -16.79 13.36
CA VAL A 270 10.98 -16.19 13.88
C VAL A 270 9.89 -17.26 14.06
N LEU A 271 9.70 -18.15 13.09
CA LEU A 271 8.72 -19.23 13.19
C LEU A 271 8.93 -20.10 14.44
N VAL A 272 10.18 -20.49 14.72
CA VAL A 272 10.51 -21.39 15.85
C VAL A 272 10.66 -20.62 17.15
N ASN A 273 11.49 -19.57 17.20
CA ASN A 273 11.91 -18.93 18.44
C ASN A 273 11.03 -17.77 18.89
N ILE A 274 10.11 -17.30 18.06
CA ILE A 274 9.14 -16.25 18.39
C ILE A 274 7.72 -16.78 18.40
N LEU A 275 7.30 -17.42 17.32
CA LEU A 275 5.94 -17.92 17.15
C LEU A 275 5.74 -19.33 17.72
N GLY A 276 6.81 -20.04 18.04
CA GLY A 276 6.75 -21.36 18.65
C GLY A 276 6.28 -22.46 17.72
N LYS A 277 6.53 -22.37 16.41
CA LYS A 277 6.35 -23.51 15.50
C LYS A 277 7.22 -24.66 15.99
N MET A 278 6.64 -25.87 16.07
CA MET A 278 7.38 -27.03 16.55
C MET A 278 8.59 -27.34 15.65
N PRO A 279 9.79 -27.52 16.21
CA PRO A 279 10.98 -27.85 15.42
C PRO A 279 10.77 -29.07 14.52
N GLN A 280 10.04 -30.09 14.99
CA GLN A 280 9.75 -31.29 14.20
C GLN A 280 8.95 -31.01 12.93
N GLU A 281 8.00 -30.05 12.98
CA GLU A 281 7.23 -29.65 11.79
C GLU A 281 8.14 -28.97 10.77
N LEU A 282 9.02 -28.08 11.24
CA LEU A 282 10.00 -27.43 10.38
C LEU A 282 10.98 -28.46 9.77
N PHE A 283 11.45 -29.42 10.56
CA PHE A 283 12.36 -30.46 10.07
C PHE A 283 11.70 -31.36 9.03
N ALA A 284 10.42 -31.68 9.20
CA ALA A 284 9.66 -32.46 8.22
C ALA A 284 9.65 -31.75 6.85
N GLU A 285 9.48 -30.42 6.83
CA GLU A 285 9.55 -29.62 5.60
C GLU A 285 10.95 -29.68 4.93
N PHE A 286 12.04 -29.67 5.73
CA PHE A 286 13.39 -29.89 5.20
C PHE A 286 13.60 -31.30 4.62
N GLU A 287 12.87 -32.29 5.12
CA GLU A 287 12.90 -33.69 4.67
C GLU A 287 11.95 -33.94 3.49
N GLY A 288 11.30 -32.90 2.97
CA GLY A 288 10.36 -33.01 1.86
C GLY A 288 9.02 -33.64 2.24
N LYS A 289 8.71 -33.70 3.54
CA LYS A 289 7.41 -34.10 4.04
C LYS A 289 6.56 -32.86 4.21
N HIS A 290 5.57 -32.73 3.36
CA HIS A 290 4.63 -31.60 3.40
C HIS A 290 3.39 -32.03 4.16
N GLY A 291 2.90 -31.16 5.05
CA GLY A 291 1.54 -31.25 5.56
C GLY A 291 0.57 -30.99 4.41
N ASP A 292 -0.48 -31.79 4.37
CA ASP A 292 -1.33 -31.96 3.22
C ASP A 292 -2.22 -30.77 2.84
N ASP A 293 -2.80 -30.84 1.67
CA ASP A 293 -4.06 -30.32 1.16
C ASP A 293 -4.03 -28.99 0.40
N LEU A 294 -2.90 -28.32 0.22
CA LEU A 294 -2.84 -27.18 -0.70
C LEU A 294 -2.49 -27.65 -2.11
N PRO A 295 -3.27 -27.28 -3.14
CA PRO A 295 -3.05 -27.76 -4.51
C PRO A 295 -1.66 -27.48 -5.07
N ALA A 296 -1.07 -26.34 -4.71
CA ALA A 296 0.28 -25.97 -5.13
C ALA A 296 1.28 -25.97 -3.96
N GLY A 297 0.88 -25.47 -2.79
CA GLY A 297 1.79 -25.20 -1.69
C GLY A 297 2.84 -24.15 -2.00
N ASP A 298 3.76 -23.88 -1.05
CA ASP A 298 4.87 -22.95 -1.22
C ASP A 298 6.09 -23.41 -0.42
N VAL A 299 7.22 -22.77 -0.66
CA VAL A 299 8.49 -23.08 0.01
C VAL A 299 8.44 -22.69 1.50
N LYS A 300 9.20 -23.41 2.33
CA LYS A 300 9.19 -23.25 3.79
C LYS A 300 9.46 -21.81 4.29
N TYR A 301 10.28 -21.05 3.61
CA TYR A 301 10.61 -19.67 3.99
C TYR A 301 9.59 -18.62 3.49
N HIS A 302 8.45 -19.04 2.92
CA HIS A 302 7.27 -18.23 2.64
C HIS A 302 6.12 -18.49 3.61
N GLN A 303 6.21 -19.54 4.41
CA GLN A 303 5.15 -19.98 5.32
C GLN A 303 4.76 -18.89 6.33
N GLY A 304 3.46 -18.72 6.52
CA GLY A 304 2.88 -17.98 7.61
C GLY A 304 2.62 -18.88 8.81
N PHE A 305 2.37 -18.26 9.95
CA PHE A 305 2.04 -18.97 11.18
C PHE A 305 1.29 -18.05 12.14
N SER A 306 0.45 -18.63 13.00
CA SER A 306 -0.20 -17.89 14.08
C SER A 306 -0.10 -18.65 15.38
N SER A 307 0.10 -17.92 16.47
CA SER A 307 0.14 -18.48 17.83
C SER A 307 -0.28 -17.43 18.84
N ASP A 308 -0.58 -17.87 20.04
CA ASP A 308 -0.89 -17.00 21.18
C ASP A 308 0.24 -17.11 22.19
N VAL A 309 0.77 -15.97 22.62
CA VAL A 309 1.87 -15.91 23.58
C VAL A 309 1.47 -15.13 24.83
N THR A 310 2.09 -15.47 25.96
CA THR A 310 1.90 -14.75 27.21
C THR A 310 2.84 -13.54 27.24
N THR A 311 2.33 -12.39 27.67
CA THR A 311 3.10 -11.18 27.92
C THR A 311 2.76 -10.65 29.31
N PRO A 312 3.51 -9.70 29.87
CA PRO A 312 3.19 -9.08 31.15
C PRO A 312 1.79 -8.45 31.18
N GLY A 313 1.25 -8.00 30.05
CA GLY A 313 -0.10 -7.43 29.95
C GLY A 313 -1.18 -8.45 29.63
N GLY A 314 -0.85 -9.71 29.48
CA GLY A 314 -1.78 -10.79 29.15
C GLY A 314 -1.48 -11.46 27.80
N PRO A 315 -2.41 -12.30 27.30
CA PRO A 315 -2.24 -12.98 26.04
C PRO A 315 -2.18 -12.04 24.84
N VAL A 316 -1.27 -12.29 23.92
CA VAL A 316 -1.17 -11.58 22.63
C VAL A 316 -1.21 -12.59 21.49
N HIS A 317 -2.09 -12.37 20.53
CA HIS A 317 -2.14 -13.15 19.31
C HIS A 317 -1.10 -12.66 18.32
N LEU A 318 -0.22 -13.55 17.87
CA LEU A 318 0.79 -13.27 16.84
C LEU A 318 0.36 -13.89 15.52
N SER A 319 0.50 -13.15 14.44
CA SER A 319 0.21 -13.60 13.09
C SER A 319 1.33 -13.20 12.15
N LEU A 320 2.10 -14.16 11.66
CA LEU A 320 3.10 -13.94 10.61
C LEU A 320 2.43 -14.12 9.25
N ALA A 321 2.38 -13.07 8.45
CA ALA A 321 1.80 -13.11 7.13
C ALA A 321 2.61 -14.01 6.19
N PHE A 322 1.94 -14.68 5.26
CA PHE A 322 2.61 -15.35 4.14
C PHE A 322 3.32 -14.33 3.27
N ASN A 323 4.39 -14.71 2.64
CA ASN A 323 5.23 -13.81 1.86
C ASN A 323 5.68 -14.47 0.56
N PRO A 324 5.56 -13.82 -0.61
CA PRO A 324 6.20 -14.30 -1.83
C PRO A 324 7.68 -13.91 -1.86
N SER A 325 8.41 -14.32 -2.89
CA SER A 325 9.80 -13.90 -3.10
C SER A 325 9.98 -12.42 -3.48
N HIS A 326 8.89 -11.74 -3.82
CA HIS A 326 8.89 -10.31 -4.14
C HIS A 326 8.98 -9.51 -2.84
N LEU A 327 10.15 -8.94 -2.60
CA LEU A 327 10.45 -8.25 -1.34
C LEU A 327 9.57 -7.01 -1.16
N GLU A 328 9.17 -6.73 0.08
CA GLU A 328 8.40 -5.58 0.55
C GLU A 328 6.91 -5.57 0.13
N ILE A 329 6.49 -6.40 -0.83
CA ILE A 329 5.09 -6.38 -1.28
C ILE A 329 4.09 -6.83 -0.20
N VAL A 330 4.56 -7.52 0.83
CA VAL A 330 3.75 -7.93 1.99
C VAL A 330 3.41 -6.74 2.91
N ASN A 331 4.15 -5.63 2.83
CA ASN A 331 3.98 -4.48 3.73
C ASN A 331 2.53 -3.95 3.72
N PRO A 332 1.96 -3.51 2.60
CA PRO A 332 0.59 -3.03 2.58
C PRO A 332 -0.44 -4.13 2.90
N VAL A 333 -0.13 -5.39 2.62
CA VAL A 333 -0.99 -6.54 2.96
C VAL A 333 -1.13 -6.67 4.48
N VAL A 334 -0.04 -6.50 5.22
CA VAL A 334 -0.05 -6.48 6.69
C VAL A 334 -0.86 -5.30 7.21
N GLU A 335 -0.63 -4.10 6.67
CA GLU A 335 -1.36 -2.90 7.09
C GLU A 335 -2.88 -3.05 6.88
N GLY A 336 -3.29 -3.58 5.74
CA GLY A 336 -4.70 -3.87 5.46
C GLY A 336 -5.30 -4.91 6.41
N SER A 337 -4.54 -5.96 6.70
CA SER A 337 -4.92 -7.00 7.67
C SER A 337 -5.08 -6.43 9.09
N VAL A 338 -4.18 -5.54 9.50
CA VAL A 338 -4.27 -4.81 10.79
C VAL A 338 -5.50 -3.92 10.82
N LYS A 339 -5.74 -3.16 9.76
CA LYS A 339 -6.92 -2.27 9.68
C LYS A 339 -8.24 -3.01 9.85
N ALA A 340 -8.39 -4.16 9.20
CA ALA A 340 -9.59 -5.00 9.36
C ALA A 340 -9.76 -5.48 10.80
N ARG A 341 -8.67 -5.86 11.47
CA ARG A 341 -8.68 -6.28 12.88
C ARG A 341 -9.02 -5.14 13.83
N MET A 342 -8.50 -3.94 13.56
CA MET A 342 -8.83 -2.73 14.32
C MET A 342 -10.33 -2.41 14.21
N GLU A 343 -10.88 -2.39 13.00
CA GLU A 343 -12.28 -2.07 12.77
C GLU A 343 -13.21 -3.10 13.43
N ARG A 344 -12.88 -4.39 13.40
CA ARG A 344 -13.62 -5.46 14.08
C ARG A 344 -13.66 -5.28 15.60
N ARG A 345 -12.60 -4.71 16.17
CA ARG A 345 -12.48 -4.44 17.62
C ARG A 345 -13.09 -3.09 18.02
N GLY A 346 -13.38 -2.22 17.08
CA GLY A 346 -13.69 -0.81 17.34
C GLY A 346 -12.46 -0.04 17.84
N ASP A 347 -11.26 -0.53 17.53
CA ASP A 347 -9.97 0.09 17.88
C ASP A 347 -9.69 1.23 16.90
N LYS A 348 -10.02 2.44 17.28
CA LYS A 348 -9.89 3.62 16.39
C LYS A 348 -8.45 4.09 16.23
N ASP A 349 -7.64 3.93 17.28
CA ASP A 349 -6.31 4.53 17.40
C ASP A 349 -5.18 3.50 17.28
N GLY A 350 -5.48 2.24 16.97
CA GLY A 350 -4.48 1.18 16.88
C GLY A 350 -3.83 0.85 18.23
N ALA A 351 -4.60 0.96 19.33
CA ALA A 351 -4.08 0.66 20.66
C ALA A 351 -4.00 -0.85 20.93
N GLN A 352 -4.85 -1.65 20.28
CA GLN A 352 -4.98 -3.08 20.53
C GLN A 352 -4.35 -3.95 19.45
N VAL A 353 -4.10 -3.41 18.25
CA VAL A 353 -3.52 -4.13 17.11
C VAL A 353 -2.27 -3.42 16.63
N LEU A 354 -1.18 -4.16 16.45
CA LEU A 354 0.13 -3.62 16.07
C LEU A 354 0.63 -4.26 14.77
N PRO A 355 0.96 -3.48 13.73
CA PRO A 355 1.77 -3.94 12.62
C PRO A 355 3.27 -3.90 12.97
N ILE A 356 3.99 -4.96 12.62
CA ILE A 356 5.46 -5.01 12.62
C ILE A 356 5.91 -5.39 11.23
N LEU A 357 6.76 -4.56 10.63
CA LEU A 357 7.35 -4.82 9.33
C LEU A 357 8.87 -4.98 9.45
N VAL A 358 9.37 -6.13 8.99
CA VAL A 358 10.79 -6.48 9.04
C VAL A 358 11.37 -6.45 7.63
N HIS A 359 12.39 -5.65 7.44
CA HIS A 359 12.97 -5.31 6.14
C HIS A 359 14.42 -5.78 6.00
N GLY A 360 14.84 -5.98 4.74
CA GLY A 360 16.25 -5.96 4.38
C GLY A 360 16.66 -4.55 3.93
N ASP A 361 17.87 -4.11 4.22
CA ASP A 361 18.34 -2.75 3.96
C ASP A 361 18.20 -2.31 2.49
N ALA A 362 18.60 -3.14 1.56
CA ALA A 362 18.54 -2.81 0.13
C ALA A 362 17.10 -2.77 -0.41
N ALA A 363 16.24 -3.67 0.06
CA ALA A 363 14.84 -3.71 -0.34
C ALA A 363 14.07 -2.52 0.25
N PHE A 364 14.32 -2.17 1.50
CA PHE A 364 13.70 -1.02 2.16
C PHE A 364 14.00 0.29 1.44
N ALA A 365 15.24 0.48 1.00
CA ALA A 365 15.62 1.66 0.24
C ALA A 365 15.15 1.64 -1.22
N GLY A 366 15.04 0.44 -1.83
CA GLY A 366 14.94 0.31 -3.29
C GLY A 366 13.56 -0.03 -3.84
N GLN A 367 12.67 -0.65 -3.04
CA GLN A 367 11.34 -1.05 -3.50
C GLN A 367 10.32 0.07 -3.35
N GLY A 368 9.71 0.50 -4.46
CA GLY A 368 8.77 1.63 -4.48
C GLY A 368 7.56 1.43 -3.57
N VAL A 369 7.11 0.18 -3.38
CA VAL A 369 5.99 -0.15 -2.49
C VAL A 369 6.23 0.25 -1.03
N VAL A 370 7.49 0.38 -0.60
CA VAL A 370 7.84 0.91 0.74
C VAL A 370 7.38 2.36 0.85
N MET A 371 7.72 3.21 -0.12
CA MET A 371 7.29 4.62 -0.12
C MET A 371 5.77 4.75 -0.22
N GLU A 372 5.13 3.92 -1.03
CA GLU A 372 3.67 3.89 -1.15
C GLU A 372 3.02 3.49 0.18
N THR A 373 3.53 2.48 0.87
CA THR A 373 3.04 2.03 2.18
C THR A 373 3.22 3.12 3.24
N LEU A 374 4.39 3.75 3.29
CA LEU A 374 4.64 4.89 4.18
C LEU A 374 3.66 6.04 3.93
N ASN A 375 3.33 6.31 2.68
CA ASN A 375 2.36 7.36 2.34
C ASN A 375 0.93 7.03 2.82
N LEU A 376 0.59 5.78 3.06
CA LEU A 376 -0.69 5.36 3.66
C LEU A 376 -0.75 5.63 5.18
N ALA A 377 0.39 5.59 5.88
CA ALA A 377 0.52 5.43 7.33
C ALA A 377 -0.33 6.39 8.19
N GLN A 378 -0.44 7.67 7.78
CA GLN A 378 -1.17 8.70 8.52
C GLN A 378 -2.44 9.17 7.81
N THR A 379 -2.84 8.50 6.71
CA THR A 379 -4.05 8.88 5.99
C THR A 379 -5.29 8.31 6.67
N ARG A 380 -6.38 9.07 6.62
CA ARG A 380 -7.62 8.77 7.35
C ARG A 380 -8.21 7.38 7.05
N GLY A 381 -8.11 6.92 5.80
CA GLY A 381 -8.69 5.65 5.37
C GLY A 381 -7.81 4.42 5.63
N TYR A 382 -6.52 4.62 5.86
CA TYR A 382 -5.53 3.56 5.87
C TYR A 382 -4.72 3.47 7.17
N GLY A 383 -4.61 4.54 7.94
CA GLY A 383 -3.81 4.59 9.15
C GLY A 383 -4.12 3.46 10.13
N THR A 384 -3.07 2.86 10.69
CA THR A 384 -3.10 1.71 11.61
C THR A 384 -2.62 2.06 13.03
N GLY A 385 -2.39 3.35 13.29
CA GLY A 385 -1.87 3.83 14.58
C GLY A 385 -0.35 3.65 14.71
N GLY A 386 0.35 3.66 13.58
CA GLY A 386 1.81 3.56 13.49
C GLY A 386 2.32 2.13 13.42
N THR A 387 3.41 1.96 12.69
CA THR A 387 4.09 0.70 12.43
C THR A 387 5.47 0.70 13.07
N VAL A 388 5.86 -0.42 13.69
CA VAL A 388 7.24 -0.63 14.11
C VAL A 388 7.99 -1.30 12.96
N HIS A 389 8.90 -0.56 12.35
CA HIS A 389 9.79 -1.07 11.31
C HIS A 389 11.10 -1.56 11.91
N ILE A 390 11.50 -2.76 11.57
CA ILE A 390 12.80 -3.33 11.99
C ILE A 390 13.60 -3.68 10.74
N VAL A 391 14.76 -3.07 10.56
CA VAL A 391 15.63 -3.37 9.43
C VAL A 391 16.74 -4.31 9.86
N ILE A 392 16.84 -5.48 9.24
CA ILE A 392 18.00 -6.37 9.37
C ILE A 392 19.04 -5.88 8.36
N ASN A 393 19.84 -4.91 8.77
CA ASN A 393 20.81 -4.23 7.93
C ASN A 393 22.13 -4.97 7.91
N ASN A 394 22.27 -5.93 7.03
CA ASN A 394 23.52 -6.70 6.90
C ASN A 394 24.58 -6.00 6.05
N GLN A 395 24.36 -4.76 5.64
CA GLN A 395 25.30 -3.87 4.98
C GLN A 395 25.75 -4.35 3.59
N ILE A 396 24.99 -5.23 2.96
CA ILE A 396 25.23 -5.75 1.62
C ILE A 396 23.91 -5.98 0.89
N GLY A 397 23.67 -5.21 -0.15
CA GLY A 397 22.46 -5.32 -0.97
C GLY A 397 22.52 -6.55 -1.88
N PHE A 398 21.86 -7.65 -1.53
CA PHE A 398 21.83 -8.88 -2.31
C PHE A 398 23.24 -9.40 -2.59
N THR A 399 23.81 -9.12 -3.78
CA THR A 399 25.17 -9.46 -4.20
C THR A 399 25.96 -8.25 -4.70
N THR A 400 25.47 -7.03 -4.44
CA THR A 400 26.12 -5.78 -4.88
C THR A 400 27.55 -5.69 -4.33
N SER A 401 28.53 -5.65 -5.22
CA SER A 401 29.95 -5.68 -4.84
C SER A 401 30.48 -4.31 -4.41
N ASP A 402 29.96 -3.23 -4.97
CA ASP A 402 30.38 -1.85 -4.67
C ASP A 402 29.23 -1.11 -3.95
N PRO A 403 29.48 -0.59 -2.72
CA PRO A 403 28.46 0.16 -1.98
C PRO A 403 27.91 1.39 -2.72
N ARG A 404 28.64 1.95 -3.66
CA ARG A 404 28.21 3.10 -4.49
C ARG A 404 27.10 2.73 -5.47
N ASP A 405 26.95 1.46 -5.80
CA ASP A 405 25.90 0.93 -6.66
C ASP A 405 24.64 0.56 -5.86
N SER A 406 24.69 0.69 -4.52
CA SER A 406 23.61 0.23 -3.64
C SER A 406 22.48 1.24 -3.51
N ARG A 407 22.81 2.51 -3.28
CA ARG A 407 21.84 3.61 -3.11
C ARG A 407 22.53 4.98 -3.12
N SER A 408 21.74 6.04 -3.32
CA SER A 408 22.23 7.42 -3.34
C SER A 408 22.36 8.03 -1.93
N THR A 409 21.71 7.43 -0.92
CA THR A 409 21.64 7.95 0.45
C THR A 409 22.66 7.25 1.37
N LEU A 410 22.97 7.88 2.51
CA LEU A 410 23.85 7.29 3.51
C LEU A 410 23.20 6.07 4.16
N TYR A 411 21.96 6.21 4.61
CA TYR A 411 21.20 5.15 5.25
C TYR A 411 20.07 4.63 4.36
N CYS A 412 19.78 3.34 4.46
CA CYS A 412 18.61 2.75 3.78
C CYS A 412 17.29 3.31 4.30
N SER A 413 17.27 3.82 5.51
CA SER A 413 16.12 4.41 6.19
C SER A 413 15.84 5.86 5.81
N ASP A 414 16.63 6.50 4.95
CA ASP A 414 16.38 7.90 4.55
C ASP A 414 15.01 8.10 3.90
N VAL A 415 14.42 7.04 3.35
CA VAL A 415 13.06 7.02 2.77
C VAL A 415 11.97 7.40 3.78
N VAL A 416 12.14 7.07 5.07
CA VAL A 416 11.09 7.33 6.09
C VAL A 416 11.03 8.78 6.55
N LYS A 417 12.00 9.59 6.15
CA LYS A 417 12.00 11.04 6.42
C LYS A 417 10.84 11.76 5.75
N MET A 418 10.27 11.16 4.68
CA MET A 418 9.07 11.69 4.01
C MET A 418 7.83 11.78 4.92
N ILE A 419 7.76 10.92 5.96
CA ILE A 419 6.67 10.92 6.95
C ILE A 419 7.16 11.35 8.34
N GLU A 420 8.37 11.88 8.43
CA GLU A 420 9.01 12.32 9.67
C GLU A 420 9.15 11.22 10.74
N ALA A 421 9.23 9.96 10.33
CA ALA A 421 9.42 8.85 11.26
C ALA A 421 10.85 8.85 11.84
N PRO A 422 11.05 8.76 13.17
CA PRO A 422 12.37 8.69 13.75
C PRO A 422 13.07 7.37 13.45
N VAL A 423 14.39 7.40 13.38
CA VAL A 423 15.23 6.24 13.13
C VAL A 423 16.23 6.05 14.25
N LEU A 424 16.31 4.84 14.78
CA LEU A 424 17.32 4.42 15.75
C LEU A 424 18.22 3.36 15.08
N HIS A 425 19.40 3.78 14.64
CA HIS A 425 20.44 2.88 14.16
C HIS A 425 21.15 2.25 15.35
N VAL A 426 21.32 0.95 15.33
CA VAL A 426 21.92 0.25 16.46
C VAL A 426 22.86 -0.85 16.01
N ASN A 427 24.04 -0.94 16.67
CA ASN A 427 25.01 -1.99 16.42
C ASN A 427 24.52 -3.33 16.97
N ALA A 428 24.38 -4.33 16.11
CA ALA A 428 23.89 -5.66 16.48
C ALA A 428 24.76 -6.37 17.53
N ASP A 429 26.06 -6.03 17.65
CA ASP A 429 26.96 -6.61 18.65
C ASP A 429 26.78 -6.03 20.06
N ASP A 430 25.91 -5.04 20.21
CA ASP A 430 25.45 -4.55 21.51
C ASP A 430 23.96 -4.85 21.72
N PRO A 431 23.59 -6.08 22.10
CA PRO A 431 22.21 -6.49 22.21
C PRO A 431 21.42 -5.72 23.30
N GLU A 432 22.10 -5.20 24.33
CA GLU A 432 21.46 -4.31 25.30
C GLU A 432 21.02 -2.99 24.63
N ALA A 433 21.86 -2.42 23.76
CA ALA A 433 21.51 -1.24 22.98
C ALA A 433 20.36 -1.53 22.00
N VAL A 434 20.36 -2.71 21.36
CA VAL A 434 19.26 -3.15 20.48
C VAL A 434 17.95 -3.22 21.24
N VAL A 435 17.92 -3.85 22.39
CA VAL A 435 16.72 -3.96 23.24
C VAL A 435 16.25 -2.58 23.68
N PHE A 436 17.16 -1.69 24.08
CA PHE A 436 16.80 -0.33 24.48
C PHE A 436 16.21 0.49 23.32
N ALA A 437 16.82 0.46 22.15
CA ALA A 437 16.28 1.12 20.96
C ALA A 437 14.86 0.59 20.62
N THR A 438 14.65 -0.71 20.79
CA THR A 438 13.36 -1.35 20.61
C THR A 438 12.31 -0.87 21.63
N GLN A 439 12.71 -0.71 22.89
CA GLN A 439 11.84 -0.16 23.93
C GLN A 439 11.39 1.27 23.60
N ILE A 440 12.33 2.12 23.17
CA ILE A 440 11.99 3.48 22.71
C ILE A 440 11.03 3.42 21.51
N ALA A 441 11.30 2.55 20.55
CA ALA A 441 10.47 2.43 19.37
C ALA A 441 9.03 2.02 19.71
N MET A 442 8.86 1.04 20.57
CA MET A 442 7.53 0.60 20.97
C MET A 442 6.79 1.69 21.78
N ASP A 443 7.48 2.37 22.70
CA ASP A 443 6.90 3.47 23.48
C ASP A 443 6.51 4.66 22.60
N TYR A 444 7.35 5.02 21.62
CA TYR A 444 7.07 6.08 20.66
C TYR A 444 5.80 5.79 19.86
N ARG A 445 5.72 4.57 19.30
CA ARG A 445 4.53 4.13 18.56
C ARG A 445 3.26 4.21 19.42
N VAL A 446 3.33 3.79 20.68
CA VAL A 446 2.17 3.83 21.58
C VAL A 446 1.78 5.26 21.91
N GLU A 447 2.75 6.14 22.16
CA GLU A 447 2.52 7.52 22.53
C GLU A 447 1.96 8.37 21.37
N PHE A 448 2.65 8.31 20.23
CA PHE A 448 2.36 9.21 19.11
C PHE A 448 1.52 8.60 18.01
N LYS A 449 1.29 7.29 18.03
CA LYS A 449 0.53 6.60 16.98
C LYS A 449 1.13 6.81 15.57
N LYS A 450 2.44 6.84 15.51
CA LYS A 450 3.24 7.06 14.31
C LYS A 450 4.28 5.96 14.11
N ASP A 451 4.79 5.89 12.91
CA ASP A 451 5.82 4.94 12.52
C ASP A 451 7.17 5.30 13.14
N ILE A 452 7.98 4.28 13.40
CA ILE A 452 9.35 4.40 13.87
C ILE A 452 10.18 3.25 13.32
N VAL A 453 11.47 3.51 13.12
CA VAL A 453 12.41 2.53 12.57
C VAL A 453 13.50 2.16 13.57
N VAL A 454 13.74 0.87 13.75
CA VAL A 454 14.94 0.32 14.39
C VAL A 454 15.80 -0.32 13.32
N ASP A 455 16.91 0.31 12.97
CA ASP A 455 17.85 -0.17 11.97
C ASP A 455 18.98 -0.94 12.66
N ILE A 456 18.88 -2.28 12.68
CA ILE A 456 19.85 -3.17 13.32
C ILE A 456 20.99 -3.44 12.34
N ILE A 457 22.09 -2.70 12.52
CA ILE A 457 23.26 -2.81 11.67
C ILE A 457 24.08 -4.03 12.09
N CYS A 458 24.08 -5.02 11.23
CA CYS A 458 24.65 -6.34 11.47
C CYS A 458 25.53 -6.78 10.29
N PHE A 459 25.83 -8.06 10.21
CA PHE A 459 26.48 -8.66 9.04
C PHE A 459 25.76 -9.96 8.64
N ARG A 460 26.09 -10.47 7.47
CA ARG A 460 25.57 -11.72 6.92
C ARG A 460 26.69 -12.73 6.87
N LYS A 461 26.66 -13.77 7.71
CA LYS A 461 27.72 -14.76 7.82
C LYS A 461 27.84 -15.66 6.58
N LEU A 462 26.73 -16.13 6.07
CA LEU A 462 26.66 -16.91 4.83
C LEU A 462 26.38 -15.97 3.64
N GLY A 463 26.25 -16.50 2.43
CA GLY A 463 25.88 -15.74 1.24
C GLY A 463 24.45 -15.18 1.28
N HIS A 464 23.95 -14.74 0.13
CA HIS A 464 22.55 -14.34 0.03
C HIS A 464 21.62 -15.50 0.47
N ASN A 465 21.99 -16.72 0.09
CA ASN A 465 21.48 -17.97 0.64
C ASN A 465 22.65 -18.95 0.84
N GLU A 466 22.40 -20.16 1.31
CA GLU A 466 23.38 -21.16 1.68
C GLU A 466 24.13 -21.81 0.51
N GLN A 467 23.69 -21.54 -0.72
CA GLN A 467 24.33 -21.98 -1.96
C GLN A 467 25.23 -20.92 -2.60
N ASP A 468 25.21 -19.70 -2.07
CA ASP A 468 25.99 -18.57 -2.55
C ASP A 468 27.39 -18.57 -1.91
N THR A 469 28.40 -18.14 -2.68
CA THR A 469 29.79 -17.98 -2.22
C THR A 469 30.15 -16.50 -2.16
N PRO A 470 29.82 -15.80 -1.06
CA PRO A 470 29.88 -14.35 -1.01
C PRO A 470 31.30 -13.77 -1.06
N ALA A 471 32.33 -14.57 -0.78
CA ALA A 471 33.72 -14.15 -0.90
C ALA A 471 34.14 -13.81 -2.33
N LEU A 472 33.40 -14.29 -3.32
CA LEU A 472 33.61 -13.95 -4.74
C LEU A 472 33.43 -12.45 -5.04
N THR A 473 32.48 -11.81 -4.36
CA THR A 473 32.14 -10.40 -4.57
C THR A 473 32.52 -9.49 -3.40
N GLN A 474 32.68 -10.05 -2.18
CA GLN A 474 32.94 -9.32 -0.95
C GLN A 474 34.15 -9.89 -0.15
N PRO A 475 35.35 -10.04 -0.76
CA PRO A 475 36.44 -10.75 -0.14
C PRO A 475 36.98 -10.08 1.16
N LEU A 476 36.99 -8.75 1.23
CA LEU A 476 37.47 -8.03 2.41
C LEU A 476 36.49 -8.17 3.58
N MET A 477 35.20 -8.03 3.31
CA MET A 477 34.14 -8.17 4.32
C MET A 477 34.14 -9.57 4.90
N TYR A 478 34.22 -10.61 4.08
CA TYR A 478 34.16 -12.00 4.54
C TYR A 478 35.45 -12.46 5.23
N LYS A 479 36.60 -11.81 4.97
CA LYS A 479 37.80 -12.00 5.80
C LYS A 479 37.62 -11.49 7.23
N LYS A 480 36.85 -10.41 7.43
CA LYS A 480 36.52 -9.91 8.78
C LYS A 480 35.45 -10.79 9.44
N ILE A 481 34.40 -11.15 8.70
CA ILE A 481 33.33 -12.05 9.18
C ILE A 481 33.88 -13.38 9.67
N ALA A 482 34.83 -13.97 8.94
CA ALA A 482 35.46 -15.26 9.32
C ALA A 482 36.22 -15.21 10.67
N LYS A 483 36.64 -14.02 11.10
CA LYS A 483 37.33 -13.80 12.39
C LYS A 483 36.38 -13.37 13.51
N HIS A 484 35.13 -13.05 13.17
CA HIS A 484 34.17 -12.57 14.14
C HIS A 484 33.64 -13.72 15.00
N PRO A 485 33.68 -13.61 16.34
CA PRO A 485 33.30 -14.73 17.24
C PRO A 485 31.79 -15.01 17.27
N GLY A 486 30.97 -14.08 16.78
CA GLY A 486 29.52 -14.08 16.88
C GLY A 486 29.01 -13.27 18.07
N THR A 487 27.88 -12.59 17.86
CA THR A 487 27.28 -11.68 18.84
C THR A 487 26.93 -12.35 20.16
N ARG A 488 26.38 -13.57 20.14
CA ARG A 488 26.09 -14.36 21.36
C ARG A 488 27.35 -14.56 22.21
N LYS A 489 28.45 -14.96 21.57
CA LYS A 489 29.69 -15.19 22.32
C LYS A 489 30.24 -13.91 22.89
N LEU A 490 30.29 -12.82 22.12
CA LEU A 490 30.73 -11.51 22.62
C LEU A 490 29.91 -11.08 23.84
N TYR A 491 28.62 -11.30 23.80
CA TYR A 491 27.74 -10.92 24.89
C TYR A 491 27.90 -11.81 26.13
N ALA A 492 28.01 -13.13 25.95
CA ALA A 492 28.31 -14.06 27.04
C ALA A 492 29.63 -13.73 27.73
N ASP A 493 30.72 -13.45 26.97
CA ASP A 493 32.00 -13.06 27.49
C ASP A 493 31.93 -11.71 28.25
N LYS A 494 31.14 -10.73 27.76
CA LYS A 494 30.85 -9.47 28.46
C LYS A 494 30.18 -9.71 29.82
N LEU A 495 29.15 -10.55 29.84
CA LEU A 495 28.40 -10.84 31.07
C LEU A 495 29.23 -11.63 32.08
N ALA A 496 30.09 -12.54 31.63
CA ALA A 496 31.04 -13.26 32.49
C ALA A 496 32.08 -12.29 33.09
N THR A 497 32.60 -11.37 32.29
CA THR A 497 33.55 -10.33 32.77
C THR A 497 32.91 -9.40 33.80
N GLN A 498 31.60 -9.14 33.65
CA GLN A 498 30.83 -8.36 34.61
C GLN A 498 30.37 -9.15 35.84
N ASN A 499 30.71 -10.43 35.97
CA ASN A 499 30.28 -11.37 37.00
C ASN A 499 28.74 -11.51 37.05
N THR A 500 28.02 -11.26 35.94
CA THR A 500 26.59 -11.49 35.85
C THR A 500 26.26 -12.97 35.68
N ILE A 501 27.12 -13.71 34.98
CA ILE A 501 27.06 -15.17 34.80
C ILE A 501 28.40 -15.82 35.07
N SER A 502 28.44 -17.17 35.22
CA SER A 502 29.73 -17.89 35.21
C SER A 502 30.27 -18.02 33.79
N ALA A 503 31.57 -18.31 33.68
CA ALA A 503 32.20 -18.50 32.37
C ALA A 503 31.60 -19.69 31.58
N GLU A 504 31.07 -20.69 32.26
CA GLU A 504 30.51 -21.91 31.68
C GLU A 504 29.05 -21.74 31.25
N THR A 505 28.31 -20.77 31.83
CA THR A 505 26.88 -20.61 31.63
C THR A 505 26.51 -20.47 30.13
N GLY A 506 27.27 -19.71 29.37
CA GLY A 506 27.02 -19.54 27.95
C GLY A 506 27.08 -20.84 27.14
N ASP A 507 28.02 -21.71 27.46
CA ASP A 507 28.16 -23.00 26.79
C ASP A 507 27.13 -24.04 27.29
N GLU A 508 26.70 -23.95 28.54
CA GLU A 508 25.61 -24.75 29.09
C GLU A 508 24.28 -24.45 28.37
N MET A 509 23.99 -23.18 28.16
CA MET A 509 22.82 -22.73 27.41
C MET A 509 22.81 -23.26 25.97
N VAL A 510 23.96 -23.25 25.29
CA VAL A 510 24.08 -23.79 23.94
C VAL A 510 23.80 -25.31 23.91
N ARG A 511 24.34 -26.06 24.88
CA ARG A 511 24.09 -27.49 25.00
C ARG A 511 22.60 -27.80 25.27
N ALA A 512 22.01 -27.08 26.22
CA ALA A 512 20.60 -27.24 26.57
C ALA A 512 19.66 -26.96 25.39
N PHE A 513 19.96 -25.94 24.60
CA PHE A 513 19.20 -25.60 23.39
C PHE A 513 19.33 -26.72 22.34
N ARG A 514 20.55 -27.22 22.12
CA ARG A 514 20.79 -28.32 21.18
C ARG A 514 20.04 -29.58 21.59
N ASP A 515 20.07 -29.95 22.87
CA ASP A 515 19.36 -31.12 23.42
C ASP A 515 17.84 -30.96 23.26
N ALA A 516 17.32 -29.74 23.37
CA ALA A 516 15.91 -29.46 23.10
C ALA A 516 15.56 -29.66 21.61
N MET A 517 16.44 -29.20 20.69
CA MET A 517 16.24 -29.40 19.25
C MET A 517 16.30 -30.88 18.88
N ASP A 518 17.28 -31.62 19.39
CA ASP A 518 17.42 -33.05 19.15
C ASP A 518 16.21 -33.84 19.68
N ALA A 519 15.63 -33.41 20.81
CA ALA A 519 14.41 -33.98 21.38
C ALA A 519 13.13 -33.47 20.72
N GLY A 520 13.21 -32.57 19.74
CA GLY A 520 12.06 -31.95 19.08
C GLY A 520 11.17 -31.14 20.03
N ARG A 521 11.71 -30.66 21.15
CA ARG A 521 10.94 -29.91 22.15
C ARG A 521 10.79 -28.45 21.76
N HIS A 522 9.70 -27.87 22.23
CA HIS A 522 9.44 -26.45 22.11
C HIS A 522 10.50 -25.64 22.86
N THR A 523 10.96 -24.55 22.26
CA THR A 523 12.02 -23.69 22.83
C THR A 523 11.53 -22.31 23.25
N VAL A 524 10.28 -22.02 22.98
CA VAL A 524 9.62 -20.77 23.39
C VAL A 524 8.65 -21.07 24.53
N ASP A 525 8.94 -20.56 25.68
CA ASP A 525 7.94 -20.31 26.71
C ASP A 525 7.38 -18.92 26.49
N PRO A 526 6.15 -18.76 26.35
CA PRO A 526 4.96 -19.46 26.69
C PRO A 526 3.87 -19.42 25.60
N VAL A 527 3.94 -20.30 24.64
CA VAL A 527 2.83 -20.46 23.68
C VAL A 527 1.62 -21.02 24.43
N ILE A 528 0.51 -20.34 24.30
CA ILE A 528 -0.74 -20.73 24.94
C ILE A 528 -1.48 -21.71 24.03
N SER A 529 -1.70 -22.91 24.51
CA SER A 529 -2.53 -23.90 23.81
C SER A 529 -4.02 -23.62 24.04
N ASN A 530 -4.82 -23.71 22.96
CA ASN A 530 -6.29 -23.59 23.02
C ASN A 530 -6.84 -22.22 23.46
N PHE A 531 -6.10 -21.14 23.31
CA PHE A 531 -6.65 -19.81 23.49
C PHE A 531 -7.69 -19.51 22.41
N LYS A 532 -8.89 -19.10 22.83
CA LYS A 532 -9.94 -18.69 21.88
C LYS A 532 -10.06 -17.16 21.94
N SER A 533 -9.53 -16.48 20.92
CA SER A 533 -9.71 -15.05 20.78
C SER A 533 -11.19 -14.70 20.56
N LYS A 534 -11.70 -13.74 21.32
CA LYS A 534 -13.05 -13.15 21.13
C LYS A 534 -13.27 -12.62 19.70
N TYR A 535 -12.19 -12.21 19.04
CA TYR A 535 -12.21 -11.58 17.74
C TYR A 535 -11.73 -12.50 16.61
N ALA A 536 -11.65 -13.82 16.88
CA ALA A 536 -11.37 -14.79 15.85
C ALA A 536 -12.47 -14.80 14.78
N VAL A 537 -12.07 -14.86 13.51
CA VAL A 537 -12.99 -14.98 12.38
C VAL A 537 -13.18 -16.43 12.03
N ASP A 538 -14.44 -16.85 11.92
CA ASP A 538 -14.78 -18.18 11.45
C ASP A 538 -14.82 -18.25 9.92
N TRP A 539 -13.84 -18.90 9.33
CA TRP A 539 -13.74 -19.15 7.90
C TRP A 539 -14.41 -20.44 7.45
N MET A 540 -14.83 -21.32 8.36
CA MET A 540 -15.42 -22.62 8.05
C MET A 540 -16.64 -22.54 7.12
N PRO A 541 -17.56 -21.56 7.27
CA PRO A 541 -18.70 -21.43 6.39
C PRO A 541 -18.35 -21.20 4.91
N PHE A 542 -17.16 -20.66 4.64
CA PHE A 542 -16.71 -20.28 3.29
C PHE A 542 -15.90 -21.38 2.60
N LEU A 543 -15.50 -22.42 3.31
CA LEU A 543 -14.70 -23.51 2.75
C LEU A 543 -15.56 -24.47 1.89
N ASN A 544 -14.93 -25.06 0.87
CA ASN A 544 -15.53 -26.05 0.00
C ASN A 544 -16.82 -25.62 -0.73
N ARG A 545 -17.00 -24.34 -0.96
CA ARG A 545 -18.13 -23.76 -1.70
C ARG A 545 -17.88 -23.78 -3.20
N LYS A 546 -18.98 -23.88 -3.95
CA LYS A 546 -18.95 -23.90 -5.42
C LYS A 546 -19.39 -22.56 -5.99
N TRP A 547 -18.80 -22.15 -7.09
CA TRP A 547 -19.21 -20.95 -7.80
C TRP A 547 -20.66 -21.03 -8.33
N THR A 548 -21.21 -22.24 -8.46
CA THR A 548 -22.59 -22.52 -8.89
C THR A 548 -23.60 -22.51 -7.74
N ASP A 549 -23.16 -22.36 -6.50
CA ASP A 549 -24.08 -22.31 -5.36
C ASP A 549 -25.06 -21.14 -5.54
N ALA A 550 -26.32 -21.41 -5.26
CA ALA A 550 -27.37 -20.42 -5.39
C ALA A 550 -27.24 -19.28 -4.37
N ALA A 551 -27.64 -18.08 -4.76
CA ALA A 551 -27.77 -16.94 -3.86
C ALA A 551 -29.07 -16.20 -4.19
N ASP A 552 -29.91 -16.00 -3.17
CA ASP A 552 -31.09 -15.14 -3.31
C ASP A 552 -30.65 -13.66 -3.19
N THR A 553 -30.50 -13.03 -4.33
CA THR A 553 -30.04 -11.65 -4.42
C THR A 553 -31.20 -10.67 -4.62
N ALA A 554 -32.41 -11.14 -4.71
CA ALA A 554 -33.58 -10.29 -4.83
C ALA A 554 -33.84 -9.50 -3.52
N VAL A 555 -34.46 -8.34 -3.66
CA VAL A 555 -34.85 -7.49 -2.53
C VAL A 555 -36.30 -7.08 -2.73
N PRO A 556 -37.19 -7.24 -1.74
CA PRO A 556 -38.59 -6.86 -1.89
C PRO A 556 -38.78 -5.42 -2.39
N LEU A 557 -39.72 -5.22 -3.33
CA LEU A 557 -39.93 -3.93 -3.98
C LEU A 557 -40.22 -2.79 -2.97
N ALA A 558 -40.95 -3.09 -1.90
CA ALA A 558 -41.21 -2.12 -0.84
C ALA A 558 -39.92 -1.66 -0.15
N GLU A 559 -38.97 -2.60 0.08
CA GLU A 559 -37.70 -2.31 0.67
C GLU A 559 -36.80 -1.50 -0.27
N LEU A 560 -36.78 -1.86 -1.56
CA LEU A 560 -36.06 -1.07 -2.58
C LEU A 560 -36.53 0.38 -2.61
N LYS A 561 -37.84 0.62 -2.54
CA LYS A 561 -38.42 1.97 -2.48
C LYS A 561 -38.04 2.72 -1.20
N ARG A 562 -38.08 2.03 -0.05
CA ARG A 562 -37.61 2.59 1.23
C ARG A 562 -36.14 3.00 1.16
N LEU A 563 -35.28 2.09 0.72
CA LEU A 563 -33.84 2.33 0.57
C LEU A 563 -33.56 3.48 -0.41
N SER A 564 -34.25 3.50 -1.53
CA SER A 564 -34.14 4.58 -2.51
C SER A 564 -34.46 5.95 -1.91
N THR A 565 -35.52 6.04 -1.12
CA THR A 565 -35.87 7.30 -0.43
C THR A 565 -34.76 7.73 0.51
N ARG A 566 -34.20 6.80 1.29
CA ARG A 566 -33.12 7.11 2.26
C ARG A 566 -31.85 7.62 1.56
N ILE A 567 -31.39 6.97 0.49
CA ILE A 567 -30.15 7.37 -0.21
C ILE A 567 -30.29 8.63 -1.06
N THR A 568 -31.50 9.10 -1.31
CA THR A 568 -31.77 10.34 -2.06
C THR A 568 -32.21 11.51 -1.18
N THR A 569 -32.34 11.28 0.11
CA THR A 569 -32.68 12.33 1.09
C THR A 569 -31.39 12.91 1.69
N VAL A 570 -31.29 14.23 1.69
CA VAL A 570 -30.19 14.98 2.33
C VAL A 570 -30.68 15.73 3.57
N PRO A 571 -29.81 16.12 4.52
CA PRO A 571 -30.20 16.94 5.68
C PRO A 571 -30.84 18.25 5.27
N GLU A 572 -31.73 18.79 6.11
CA GLU A 572 -32.61 19.95 5.82
C GLU A 572 -31.84 21.20 5.38
N ASN A 573 -30.68 21.47 5.95
CA ASN A 573 -29.85 22.66 5.63
C ASN A 573 -28.69 22.36 4.67
N PHE A 574 -28.67 21.19 4.05
CA PHE A 574 -27.60 20.77 3.16
C PHE A 574 -27.87 21.23 1.73
N LYS A 575 -26.97 22.01 1.15
CA LYS A 575 -27.05 22.49 -0.23
C LYS A 575 -26.06 21.75 -1.13
N ALA A 576 -26.55 20.80 -1.92
CA ALA A 576 -25.74 20.15 -2.91
C ALA A 576 -25.48 21.04 -4.14
N HIS A 577 -24.46 20.70 -4.93
CA HIS A 577 -24.26 21.31 -6.23
C HIS A 577 -25.41 20.96 -7.18
N SER A 578 -25.83 21.89 -8.04
CA SER A 578 -27.02 21.72 -8.91
C SER A 578 -26.99 20.46 -9.78
N LEU A 579 -25.82 20.03 -10.26
CA LEU A 579 -25.67 18.77 -10.98
C LEU A 579 -25.95 17.55 -10.06
N VAL A 580 -25.54 17.61 -8.81
CA VAL A 580 -25.77 16.55 -7.82
C VAL A 580 -27.25 16.53 -7.42
N GLU A 581 -27.89 17.70 -7.24
CA GLU A 581 -29.33 17.79 -6.99
C GLU A 581 -30.13 17.10 -8.11
N LYS A 582 -29.73 17.31 -9.36
CA LYS A 582 -30.33 16.63 -10.49
C LYS A 582 -30.15 15.11 -10.41
N VAL A 583 -28.95 14.63 -10.09
CA VAL A 583 -28.70 13.18 -9.93
C VAL A 583 -29.56 12.58 -8.82
N LEU A 584 -29.70 13.28 -7.70
CA LEU A 584 -30.55 12.83 -6.59
C LEU A 584 -32.02 12.81 -6.97
N ALA A 585 -32.49 13.81 -7.71
CA ALA A 585 -33.87 13.86 -8.23
C ALA A 585 -34.17 12.72 -9.24
N ASP A 586 -33.24 12.48 -10.17
CA ASP A 586 -33.35 11.37 -11.13
C ASP A 586 -33.37 10.02 -10.37
N ARG A 587 -32.48 9.82 -9.37
CA ARG A 587 -32.49 8.60 -8.54
C ARG A 587 -33.78 8.44 -7.72
N ALA A 588 -34.34 9.52 -7.23
CA ALA A 588 -35.62 9.47 -6.55
C ALA A 588 -36.77 9.00 -7.52
N ALA A 589 -36.75 9.48 -8.77
CA ALA A 589 -37.68 9.02 -9.80
C ALA A 589 -37.45 7.53 -10.17
N MET A 590 -36.20 7.10 -10.26
CA MET A 590 -35.84 5.68 -10.44
C MET A 590 -36.40 4.82 -9.30
N GLY A 591 -36.23 5.27 -8.05
CA GLY A 591 -36.74 4.55 -6.88
C GLY A 591 -38.25 4.48 -6.77
N ARG A 592 -38.98 5.43 -7.35
CA ARG A 592 -40.42 5.35 -7.49
C ARG A 592 -40.88 4.44 -8.65
N GLY A 593 -39.93 4.09 -9.55
CA GLY A 593 -40.21 3.28 -10.74
C GLY A 593 -40.79 4.08 -11.92
N GLU A 594 -40.57 5.41 -11.93
CA GLU A 594 -41.05 6.32 -13.01
C GLU A 594 -40.11 6.26 -14.22
N ILE A 595 -38.82 6.00 -13.98
CA ILE A 595 -37.82 5.80 -15.01
C ILE A 595 -36.95 4.58 -14.66
N ASN A 596 -36.28 4.01 -15.65
CA ASN A 596 -35.35 2.91 -15.43
C ASN A 596 -34.14 3.34 -14.59
N LEU A 597 -33.64 2.42 -13.80
CA LEU A 597 -32.39 2.59 -13.03
C LEU A 597 -31.22 2.74 -13.98
N ASP A 598 -30.35 3.69 -13.67
CA ASP A 598 -29.00 3.70 -14.23
C ASP A 598 -28.04 2.81 -13.43
N TRP A 599 -26.80 2.67 -13.92
CA TRP A 599 -25.75 1.89 -13.25
C TRP A 599 -25.51 2.37 -11.83
N GLY A 600 -25.33 3.69 -11.63
CA GLY A 600 -25.05 4.29 -10.33
C GLY A 600 -26.15 4.00 -9.31
N MET A 601 -27.41 4.00 -9.72
CA MET A 601 -28.53 3.66 -8.84
C MET A 601 -28.58 2.16 -8.54
N GLY A 602 -28.27 1.30 -9.52
CA GLY A 602 -28.13 -0.16 -9.30
C GLY A 602 -27.07 -0.48 -8.26
N GLU A 603 -25.93 0.17 -8.37
CA GLU A 603 -24.79 0.05 -7.44
C GLU A 603 -25.18 0.54 -6.03
N HIS A 604 -25.80 1.73 -5.90
CA HIS A 604 -26.22 2.29 -4.61
C HIS A 604 -27.28 1.44 -3.90
N LEU A 605 -28.24 0.90 -4.63
CA LEU A 605 -29.26 0.00 -4.03
C LEU A 605 -28.65 -1.32 -3.59
N ALA A 606 -27.62 -1.84 -4.30
CA ALA A 606 -26.89 -3.00 -3.84
C ALA A 606 -26.20 -2.70 -2.50
N TYR A 607 -25.46 -1.58 -2.40
CA TYR A 607 -24.81 -1.17 -1.16
C TYR A 607 -25.81 -0.94 -0.02
N ALA A 608 -26.85 -0.16 -0.26
CA ALA A 608 -27.88 0.13 0.74
C ALA A 608 -28.53 -1.14 1.28
N SER A 609 -28.85 -2.09 0.42
CA SER A 609 -29.44 -3.37 0.82
C SER A 609 -28.47 -4.26 1.59
N LEU A 610 -27.18 -4.26 1.25
CA LEU A 610 -26.15 -5.04 1.95
C LEU A 610 -25.89 -4.49 3.35
N VAL A 611 -25.69 -3.17 3.51
CA VAL A 611 -25.48 -2.59 4.84
C VAL A 611 -26.72 -2.75 5.74
N SER A 612 -27.91 -2.67 5.18
CA SER A 612 -29.16 -2.97 5.90
C SER A 612 -29.27 -4.44 6.32
N SER A 613 -28.62 -5.35 5.60
CA SER A 613 -28.58 -6.78 5.89
C SER A 613 -27.39 -7.18 6.80
N GLY A 614 -26.63 -6.21 7.32
CA GLY A 614 -25.53 -6.45 8.24
C GLY A 614 -24.18 -6.69 7.61
N TYR A 615 -24.02 -6.51 6.30
CA TYR A 615 -22.72 -6.59 5.61
C TYR A 615 -22.06 -5.22 5.55
N ALA A 616 -20.88 -5.10 6.15
CA ALA A 616 -20.08 -3.89 6.02
C ALA A 616 -19.56 -3.73 4.57
N ILE A 617 -19.30 -2.49 4.19
CA ILE A 617 -18.74 -2.18 2.87
C ILE A 617 -17.55 -1.25 3.04
N ARG A 618 -16.45 -1.60 2.37
CA ARG A 618 -15.26 -0.77 2.22
C ARG A 618 -15.00 -0.59 0.72
N LEU A 619 -15.25 0.62 0.23
CA LEU A 619 -15.03 1.02 -1.16
C LEU A 619 -13.88 2.01 -1.21
N THR A 620 -12.81 1.66 -1.90
CA THR A 620 -11.61 2.48 -2.01
C THR A 620 -11.14 2.61 -3.44
N GLY A 621 -10.43 3.66 -3.74
CA GLY A 621 -9.84 3.95 -5.04
C GLY A 621 -9.70 5.43 -5.25
N GLN A 622 -9.01 5.81 -6.30
CA GLN A 622 -8.87 7.22 -6.66
C GLN A 622 -10.23 7.75 -7.12
N ASP A 623 -10.68 8.84 -6.49
CA ASP A 623 -11.96 9.47 -6.79
C ASP A 623 -13.20 8.56 -6.56
N ALA A 624 -13.11 7.61 -5.63
CA ALA A 624 -14.16 6.62 -5.36
C ALA A 624 -15.44 7.26 -4.81
N GLY A 625 -15.33 8.32 -4.05
CA GLY A 625 -16.49 9.01 -3.46
C GLY A 625 -17.43 9.62 -4.48
N ARG A 626 -16.90 10.30 -5.49
CA ARG A 626 -17.65 10.86 -6.63
C ARG A 626 -17.86 9.84 -7.74
N GLY A 627 -16.94 8.93 -7.91
CA GLY A 627 -16.72 8.11 -9.08
C GLY A 627 -16.04 8.87 -10.21
N THR A 628 -15.01 8.28 -10.81
CA THR A 628 -14.18 8.90 -11.88
C THR A 628 -15.03 9.50 -13.01
N PHE A 629 -16.14 8.84 -13.35
CA PHE A 629 -17.02 9.28 -14.43
C PHE A 629 -18.21 10.11 -13.91
N VAL A 630 -18.13 10.68 -12.70
CA VAL A 630 -19.17 11.53 -12.10
C VAL A 630 -20.52 10.78 -12.03
N HIS A 631 -20.49 9.50 -11.74
CA HIS A 631 -21.65 8.60 -11.76
C HIS A 631 -22.10 8.16 -10.37
N ARG A 632 -21.20 8.16 -9.39
CA ARG A 632 -21.48 7.59 -8.05
C ARG A 632 -22.06 8.61 -7.09
N HIS A 633 -21.33 9.64 -6.72
CA HIS A 633 -21.72 10.62 -5.72
C HIS A 633 -22.16 9.97 -4.39
N SER A 634 -21.35 9.03 -3.87
CA SER A 634 -21.53 8.44 -2.55
C SER A 634 -21.22 9.43 -1.42
N VAL A 635 -20.33 10.40 -1.69
CA VAL A 635 -20.03 11.51 -0.78
C VAL A 635 -20.58 12.78 -1.39
N LEU A 636 -21.45 13.44 -0.63
CA LEU A 636 -22.04 14.72 -1.00
C LEU A 636 -21.33 15.84 -0.24
N HIS A 637 -21.14 16.99 -0.89
CA HIS A 637 -20.46 18.15 -0.33
C HIS A 637 -21.42 19.34 -0.26
N ASP A 638 -21.57 19.92 0.94
CA ASP A 638 -22.34 21.14 1.12
C ASP A 638 -21.63 22.30 0.46
N GLN A 639 -22.32 22.99 -0.44
CA GLN A 639 -21.78 24.16 -1.16
C GLN A 639 -21.66 25.39 -0.26
N ASN A 640 -22.28 25.38 0.91
CA ASN A 640 -22.20 26.45 1.91
C ASN A 640 -21.15 26.19 3.02
N ARG A 641 -20.37 25.08 2.90
CA ARG A 641 -19.35 24.78 3.91
C ARG A 641 -18.28 25.87 3.95
N GLU A 642 -17.90 26.25 5.15
CA GLU A 642 -16.84 27.25 5.39
C GLU A 642 -15.48 26.61 5.69
N ARG A 643 -15.47 25.30 5.98
CA ARG A 643 -14.27 24.55 6.33
C ARG A 643 -14.16 23.33 5.44
N TRP A 644 -12.92 23.00 5.04
CA TRP A 644 -12.64 21.84 4.17
C TRP A 644 -12.97 20.50 4.84
N ASP A 645 -12.89 20.42 6.17
CA ASP A 645 -13.07 19.21 7.00
C ASP A 645 -14.52 19.02 7.49
N ALA A 646 -15.44 19.85 7.07
CA ALA A 646 -16.84 19.82 7.46
C ALA A 646 -17.76 19.85 6.23
N GLY A 647 -19.05 19.57 6.43
CA GLY A 647 -20.06 19.69 5.37
C GLY A 647 -20.02 18.56 4.33
N SER A 648 -19.55 17.37 4.70
CA SER A 648 -19.70 16.15 3.92
C SER A 648 -20.88 15.32 4.44
N TYR A 649 -21.66 14.72 3.56
CA TYR A 649 -22.75 13.81 3.90
C TYR A 649 -22.67 12.55 3.04
N ILE A 650 -22.79 11.40 3.68
CA ILE A 650 -22.76 10.10 3.00
C ILE A 650 -24.12 9.41 3.21
N PRO A 651 -25.02 9.45 2.22
CA PRO A 651 -26.36 8.88 2.36
C PRO A 651 -26.35 7.40 2.75
N LEU A 652 -25.40 6.63 2.24
CA LEU A 652 -25.24 5.19 2.51
C LEU A 652 -24.83 4.87 3.97
N GLN A 653 -24.39 5.86 4.75
CA GLN A 653 -24.19 5.73 6.20
C GLN A 653 -25.45 5.99 7.01
N ASN A 654 -26.56 6.38 6.36
CA ASN A 654 -27.79 6.83 7.00
C ASN A 654 -29.02 6.08 6.46
N VAL A 655 -28.85 4.83 6.07
CA VAL A 655 -29.94 4.00 5.50
C VAL A 655 -30.85 3.45 6.57
N SER A 656 -30.30 3.08 7.73
CA SER A 656 -31.04 2.67 8.92
C SER A 656 -30.17 2.86 10.18
N ASP A 657 -30.81 2.92 11.36
CA ASP A 657 -30.11 3.15 12.64
C ASP A 657 -29.25 1.94 13.10
N GLN A 658 -29.48 0.76 12.53
CA GLN A 658 -28.78 -0.48 12.91
C GLN A 658 -28.01 -1.11 11.73
N GLN A 659 -27.69 -0.31 10.74
CA GLN A 659 -26.95 -0.79 9.58
C GLN A 659 -25.49 -1.12 9.89
N ALA A 660 -24.89 -1.98 9.07
CA ALA A 660 -23.46 -2.17 9.06
C ALA A 660 -22.72 -0.93 8.48
N PRO A 661 -21.44 -0.74 8.79
CA PRO A 661 -20.65 0.39 8.29
C PRO A 661 -20.58 0.43 6.75
N PHE A 662 -20.62 1.64 6.20
CA PHE A 662 -20.28 1.95 4.81
C PHE A 662 -19.10 2.91 4.80
N ASN A 663 -17.94 2.44 4.38
CA ASN A 663 -16.74 3.24 4.26
C ASN A 663 -16.41 3.47 2.78
N VAL A 664 -16.34 4.72 2.37
CA VAL A 664 -15.89 5.13 1.05
C VAL A 664 -14.71 6.07 1.19
N ILE A 665 -13.62 5.75 0.51
CA ILE A 665 -12.32 6.38 0.72
C ILE A 665 -11.69 6.69 -0.63
N ASP A 666 -11.44 7.98 -0.87
CA ASP A 666 -10.56 8.39 -1.95
C ASP A 666 -9.12 8.04 -1.54
N SER A 667 -8.53 7.11 -2.26
CA SER A 667 -7.19 6.61 -1.95
C SER A 667 -6.11 7.63 -2.29
N VAL A 668 -4.91 7.43 -1.74
CA VAL A 668 -3.70 8.06 -2.26
C VAL A 668 -3.48 7.63 -3.71
N LEU A 669 -2.68 8.39 -4.46
CA LEU A 669 -2.34 8.08 -5.86
C LEU A 669 -1.30 6.95 -5.90
N SER A 670 -1.77 5.73 -5.70
CA SER A 670 -1.00 4.48 -5.72
C SER A 670 -1.95 3.34 -6.08
N GLU A 671 -1.53 2.46 -6.94
CA GLU A 671 -2.25 1.23 -7.25
C GLU A 671 -1.69 0.05 -6.43
N GLU A 672 -0.37 -0.07 -6.34
CA GLU A 672 0.31 -1.24 -5.78
C GLU A 672 0.06 -1.39 -4.28
N ALA A 673 0.40 -0.37 -3.49
CA ALA A 673 0.19 -0.44 -2.05
C ALA A 673 -1.30 -0.42 -1.68
N VAL A 674 -2.12 0.34 -2.38
CA VAL A 674 -3.57 0.39 -2.11
C VAL A 674 -4.23 -0.95 -2.39
N LEU A 675 -3.95 -1.58 -3.53
CA LEU A 675 -4.50 -2.91 -3.84
C LEU A 675 -3.97 -3.98 -2.88
N GLY A 676 -2.68 -3.93 -2.52
CA GLY A 676 -2.09 -4.81 -1.52
C GLY A 676 -2.77 -4.67 -0.16
N PHE A 677 -3.07 -3.44 0.25
CA PHE A 677 -3.80 -3.15 1.48
C PHE A 677 -5.21 -3.74 1.47
N GLU A 678 -5.97 -3.50 0.41
CA GLU A 678 -7.34 -4.02 0.31
C GLU A 678 -7.38 -5.55 0.21
N TYR A 679 -6.38 -6.18 -0.42
CA TYR A 679 -6.22 -7.62 -0.36
C TYR A 679 -6.01 -8.08 1.09
N GLY A 680 -5.07 -7.48 1.80
CA GLY A 680 -4.81 -7.79 3.21
C GLY A 680 -6.05 -7.62 4.10
N TYR A 681 -6.81 -6.56 3.88
CA TYR A 681 -8.08 -6.30 4.56
C TYR A 681 -9.10 -7.43 4.30
N SER A 682 -9.28 -7.79 3.04
CA SER A 682 -10.26 -8.81 2.61
C SER A 682 -9.95 -10.22 3.12
N THR A 683 -8.66 -10.55 3.31
CA THR A 683 -8.24 -11.84 3.89
C THR A 683 -8.47 -11.92 5.40
N ALA A 684 -8.61 -10.79 6.06
CA ALA A 684 -8.85 -10.71 7.50
C ALA A 684 -10.34 -10.56 7.84
N GLU A 685 -11.19 -10.12 6.89
CA GLU A 685 -12.61 -9.83 7.14
C GLU A 685 -13.51 -10.32 6.00
N PRO A 686 -14.00 -11.57 6.05
CA PRO A 686 -14.85 -12.15 5.00
C PRO A 686 -16.28 -11.58 4.95
N ASN A 687 -16.73 -10.89 5.99
CA ASN A 687 -18.09 -10.34 6.07
C ASN A 687 -18.19 -8.89 5.61
N THR A 688 -17.07 -8.31 5.16
CA THR A 688 -17.03 -6.99 4.54
C THR A 688 -16.89 -7.11 3.03
N LEU A 689 -17.75 -6.40 2.28
CA LEU A 689 -17.57 -6.20 0.85
C LEU A 689 -16.42 -5.21 0.65
N THR A 690 -15.25 -5.73 0.41
CA THR A 690 -14.04 -4.94 0.17
C THR A 690 -13.88 -4.72 -1.32
N ILE A 691 -13.87 -3.46 -1.76
CA ILE A 691 -13.81 -3.06 -3.17
C ILE A 691 -12.62 -2.12 -3.38
N TRP A 692 -11.79 -2.44 -4.34
CA TRP A 692 -10.85 -1.50 -4.94
C TRP A 692 -11.31 -1.13 -6.34
N GLU A 693 -11.50 0.18 -6.59
CA GLU A 693 -11.83 0.70 -7.91
C GLU A 693 -10.61 1.41 -8.50
N ALA A 694 -10.12 0.94 -9.63
CA ALA A 694 -9.12 1.66 -10.40
C ALA A 694 -9.75 2.91 -11.03
N GLN A 695 -8.99 4.00 -11.16
CA GLN A 695 -9.48 5.19 -11.86
C GLN A 695 -9.80 4.88 -13.32
N PHE A 696 -8.91 4.18 -14.00
CA PHE A 696 -9.12 3.42 -15.23
C PHE A 696 -8.56 2.03 -15.02
N GLY A 697 -9.22 1.01 -15.57
CA GLY A 697 -8.73 -0.36 -15.48
C GLY A 697 -7.34 -0.57 -16.07
N ASP A 698 -6.96 0.28 -17.02
CA ASP A 698 -5.63 0.35 -17.61
C ASP A 698 -4.52 0.47 -16.56
N PHE A 699 -4.78 1.16 -15.46
CA PHE A 699 -3.78 1.42 -14.40
C PHE A 699 -3.61 0.25 -13.42
N ALA A 700 -4.46 -0.77 -13.47
CA ALA A 700 -4.32 -1.97 -12.64
C ALA A 700 -2.96 -2.68 -12.84
N ASN A 701 -2.30 -2.48 -13.97
CA ASN A 701 -0.98 -3.03 -14.24
C ASN A 701 0.12 -2.43 -13.34
N GLY A 702 -0.10 -1.26 -12.73
CA GLY A 702 0.76 -0.71 -11.68
C GLY A 702 0.80 -1.56 -10.42
N ALA A 703 -0.21 -2.43 -10.22
CA ALA A 703 -0.31 -3.36 -9.11
C ALA A 703 -0.21 -4.84 -9.56
N GLN A 704 0.42 -5.12 -10.70
CA GLN A 704 0.46 -6.47 -11.27
C GLN A 704 1.06 -7.51 -10.33
N VAL A 705 2.06 -7.15 -9.55
CA VAL A 705 2.67 -8.05 -8.56
C VAL A 705 1.67 -8.49 -7.48
N VAL A 706 0.78 -7.63 -7.06
CA VAL A 706 -0.30 -7.97 -6.11
C VAL A 706 -1.30 -8.92 -6.76
N ILE A 707 -1.65 -8.68 -8.01
CA ILE A 707 -2.55 -9.53 -8.78
C ILE A 707 -1.96 -10.93 -8.92
N ASP A 708 -0.69 -11.04 -9.34
CA ASP A 708 -0.04 -12.32 -9.62
C ASP A 708 0.31 -13.10 -8.35
N GLN A 709 0.84 -12.44 -7.33
CA GLN A 709 1.39 -13.12 -6.17
C GLN A 709 0.37 -13.38 -5.05
N PHE A 710 -0.69 -12.58 -4.97
CA PHE A 710 -1.67 -12.69 -3.89
C PHE A 710 -3.07 -13.01 -4.43
N ILE A 711 -3.65 -12.17 -5.28
CA ILE A 711 -5.06 -12.28 -5.68
C ILE A 711 -5.32 -13.57 -6.45
N SER A 712 -4.49 -13.88 -7.45
CA SER A 712 -4.67 -15.05 -8.31
C SER A 712 -4.19 -16.36 -7.67
N SER A 713 -3.18 -16.33 -6.81
CA SER A 713 -2.46 -17.52 -6.37
C SER A 713 -2.40 -17.73 -4.85
N GLY A 714 -2.83 -16.75 -4.05
CA GLY A 714 -2.70 -16.83 -2.59
C GLY A 714 -3.47 -18.00 -1.95
N GLU A 715 -4.60 -18.36 -2.51
CA GLU A 715 -5.37 -19.49 -1.97
C GLU A 715 -4.73 -20.84 -2.29
N VAL A 716 -4.28 -21.06 -3.53
CA VAL A 716 -3.67 -22.36 -3.91
C VAL A 716 -2.30 -22.58 -3.29
N LYS A 717 -1.57 -21.50 -2.97
CA LYS A 717 -0.25 -21.55 -2.31
C LYS A 717 -0.35 -21.63 -0.80
N TRP A 718 -1.26 -20.84 -0.21
CA TRP A 718 -1.26 -20.54 1.23
C TRP A 718 -2.58 -20.84 1.93
N GLY A 719 -3.61 -21.25 1.20
CA GLY A 719 -4.96 -21.42 1.74
C GLY A 719 -5.65 -20.09 2.10
N ARG A 720 -5.18 -18.95 1.58
CA ARG A 720 -5.71 -17.62 1.93
C ARG A 720 -6.84 -17.22 0.98
N ALA A 721 -8.07 -17.43 1.42
CA ALA A 721 -9.24 -16.97 0.69
C ALA A 721 -9.41 -15.45 0.81
N SER A 722 -9.94 -14.83 -0.25
CA SER A 722 -10.21 -13.41 -0.34
C SER A 722 -11.52 -13.18 -1.07
N GLY A 723 -12.37 -12.31 -0.55
CA GLY A 723 -13.59 -11.84 -1.19
C GLY A 723 -13.42 -10.49 -1.91
N LEU A 724 -12.20 -10.04 -2.15
CA LEU A 724 -11.88 -8.76 -2.76
C LEU A 724 -12.57 -8.58 -4.11
N VAL A 725 -13.13 -7.40 -4.32
CA VAL A 725 -13.71 -6.97 -5.59
C VAL A 725 -12.80 -5.94 -6.25
N LEU A 726 -12.44 -6.16 -7.50
CA LEU A 726 -11.76 -5.20 -8.34
C LEU A 726 -12.78 -4.62 -9.32
N MET A 727 -12.99 -3.31 -9.28
CA MET A 727 -13.77 -2.58 -10.28
C MET A 727 -12.82 -1.89 -11.24
N LEU A 728 -12.82 -2.34 -12.49
CA LEU A 728 -11.86 -1.92 -13.50
C LEU A 728 -12.60 -1.30 -14.70
N PRO A 729 -12.65 0.06 -14.80
CA PRO A 729 -13.25 0.71 -15.95
C PRO A 729 -12.60 0.25 -17.26
N HIS A 730 -13.44 -0.34 -18.14
CA HIS A 730 -13.01 -0.96 -19.37
C HIS A 730 -14.03 -0.68 -20.49
N GLY A 731 -13.55 -0.28 -21.64
CA GLY A 731 -14.39 -0.03 -22.80
C GLY A 731 -13.66 0.78 -23.87
N TYR A 732 -13.88 0.38 -25.13
CA TYR A 732 -13.27 0.98 -26.32
C TYR A 732 -14.16 2.10 -26.85
N GLU A 733 -13.82 3.34 -26.51
CA GLU A 733 -14.65 4.53 -26.76
C GLU A 733 -13.87 5.69 -27.39
N GLY A 734 -12.75 5.38 -28.06
CA GLY A 734 -11.92 6.39 -28.74
C GLY A 734 -11.08 7.27 -27.81
N GLN A 735 -10.82 6.82 -26.57
CA GLN A 735 -10.06 7.56 -25.56
C GLN A 735 -8.56 7.21 -25.55
N GLY A 736 -8.09 6.50 -26.57
CA GLY A 736 -6.69 6.17 -26.75
C GLY A 736 -6.25 4.90 -26.01
N PRO A 737 -4.95 4.57 -26.08
CA PRO A 737 -4.43 3.26 -25.62
C PRO A 737 -4.43 3.05 -24.10
N GLU A 738 -4.47 4.11 -23.31
CA GLU A 738 -4.31 4.02 -21.84
C GLU A 738 -5.59 4.33 -21.06
N HIS A 739 -6.74 4.43 -21.77
CA HIS A 739 -8.06 4.71 -21.20
C HIS A 739 -9.13 3.80 -21.80
N SER A 740 -8.75 2.60 -22.26
CA SER A 740 -9.63 1.67 -22.95
C SER A 740 -9.65 0.27 -22.36
N SER A 741 -8.52 -0.26 -21.94
CA SER A 741 -8.40 -1.67 -21.59
C SER A 741 -7.87 -1.91 -20.18
N ALA A 742 -8.66 -2.58 -19.35
CA ALA A 742 -8.20 -3.17 -18.10
C ALA A 742 -7.33 -4.43 -18.31
N ARG A 743 -7.00 -4.75 -19.54
CA ARG A 743 -6.23 -5.95 -19.92
C ARG A 743 -6.88 -7.23 -19.43
N LEU A 744 -8.14 -7.37 -19.79
CA LEU A 744 -9.02 -8.48 -19.46
C LEU A 744 -8.37 -9.85 -19.71
N GLU A 745 -7.65 -10.00 -20.82
CA GLU A 745 -6.90 -11.20 -21.20
C GLU A 745 -5.90 -11.66 -20.14
N ARG A 746 -5.27 -10.75 -19.41
CA ARG A 746 -4.30 -11.08 -18.36
C ARG A 746 -4.97 -11.72 -17.15
N PHE A 747 -6.12 -11.22 -16.75
CA PHE A 747 -6.91 -11.85 -15.69
C PHE A 747 -7.40 -13.24 -16.09
N LEU A 748 -7.92 -13.39 -17.31
CA LEU A 748 -8.37 -14.68 -17.80
C LEU A 748 -7.23 -15.69 -17.93
N GLN A 749 -6.03 -15.25 -18.29
CA GLN A 749 -4.85 -16.09 -18.36
C GLN A 749 -4.43 -16.63 -16.96
N LEU A 750 -4.66 -15.85 -15.90
CA LEU A 750 -4.38 -16.24 -14.51
C LEU A 750 -5.46 -17.14 -13.91
N CYS A 751 -6.58 -17.36 -14.60
CA CYS A 751 -7.71 -18.13 -14.12
C CYS A 751 -7.47 -19.64 -14.21
N ALA A 752 -7.51 -20.31 -13.05
CA ALA A 752 -7.51 -21.77 -12.94
C ALA A 752 -8.16 -22.16 -11.59
N ASP A 753 -8.60 -23.40 -11.45
CA ASP A 753 -9.11 -23.99 -10.19
C ASP A 753 -10.24 -23.18 -9.52
N ASN A 754 -10.97 -22.38 -10.28
CA ASN A 754 -11.98 -21.42 -9.80
C ASN A 754 -11.40 -20.41 -8.80
N ASN A 755 -10.16 -19.98 -8.99
CA ASN A 755 -9.42 -19.07 -8.11
C ASN A 755 -10.01 -17.67 -8.02
N MET A 756 -10.71 -17.22 -9.06
CA MET A 756 -11.36 -15.91 -9.11
C MET A 756 -12.61 -15.94 -9.98
N GLN A 757 -13.33 -14.83 -10.07
CA GLN A 757 -14.44 -14.63 -11.00
C GLN A 757 -14.13 -13.42 -11.89
N VAL A 758 -14.29 -13.54 -13.20
CA VAL A 758 -14.11 -12.44 -14.17
C VAL A 758 -15.42 -12.19 -14.88
N VAL A 759 -15.95 -10.98 -14.74
CA VAL A 759 -17.29 -10.62 -15.22
C VAL A 759 -17.30 -9.29 -15.95
N GLN A 760 -18.25 -9.14 -16.86
CA GLN A 760 -18.46 -7.92 -17.62
C GLN A 760 -19.97 -7.61 -17.70
N PRO A 761 -20.56 -7.11 -16.61
CA PRO A 761 -22.01 -6.85 -16.54
C PRO A 761 -22.41 -5.69 -17.45
N THR A 762 -23.60 -5.81 -18.06
CA THR A 762 -24.04 -4.88 -19.09
C THR A 762 -25.30 -4.09 -18.72
N THR A 763 -25.92 -4.32 -17.56
CA THR A 763 -27.12 -3.59 -17.13
C THR A 763 -27.08 -3.20 -15.65
N ALA A 764 -27.94 -2.26 -15.26
CA ALA A 764 -28.07 -1.83 -13.86
C ALA A 764 -28.53 -2.97 -12.92
N ALA A 765 -29.39 -3.86 -13.37
CA ALA A 765 -29.81 -5.04 -12.60
C ALA A 765 -28.66 -6.04 -12.43
N GLN A 766 -27.82 -6.21 -13.43
CA GLN A 766 -26.69 -7.12 -13.37
C GLN A 766 -25.67 -6.69 -12.33
N ILE A 767 -25.27 -5.42 -12.27
CA ILE A 767 -24.34 -4.96 -11.22
C ILE A 767 -24.95 -5.07 -9.82
N PHE A 768 -26.25 -4.76 -9.67
CA PHE A 768 -26.94 -4.92 -8.39
C PHE A 768 -26.86 -6.36 -7.88
N HIS A 769 -27.29 -7.31 -8.71
CA HIS A 769 -27.30 -8.74 -8.34
C HIS A 769 -25.88 -9.30 -8.15
N LEU A 770 -24.92 -8.84 -8.93
CA LEU A 770 -23.52 -9.25 -8.84
C LEU A 770 -22.89 -8.90 -7.51
N LEU A 771 -23.02 -7.64 -7.07
CA LEU A 771 -22.46 -7.16 -5.80
C LEU A 771 -23.11 -7.87 -4.61
N ARG A 772 -24.41 -8.05 -4.64
CA ARG A 772 -25.12 -8.82 -3.62
C ARG A 772 -24.69 -10.29 -3.61
N ARG A 773 -24.56 -10.90 -4.80
CA ARG A 773 -24.10 -12.29 -4.94
C ARG A 773 -22.73 -12.51 -4.27
N GLN A 774 -21.82 -11.56 -4.38
CA GLN A 774 -20.49 -11.65 -3.80
C GLN A 774 -20.52 -11.81 -2.28
N MET A 775 -21.49 -11.23 -1.61
CA MET A 775 -21.61 -11.31 -0.15
C MET A 775 -22.58 -12.39 0.34
N ILE A 776 -23.74 -12.51 -0.27
CA ILE A 776 -24.78 -13.45 0.18
C ILE A 776 -24.38 -14.91 -0.07
N ARG A 777 -23.74 -15.19 -1.20
CA ARG A 777 -23.16 -16.50 -1.49
C ARG A 777 -21.88 -16.68 -0.66
N LEU A 778 -21.77 -17.81 0.02
CA LEU A 778 -20.62 -18.13 0.86
C LEU A 778 -19.36 -18.54 0.06
N PHE A 779 -19.23 -18.09 -1.16
CA PHE A 779 -18.10 -18.35 -2.05
C PHE A 779 -17.17 -17.12 -2.06
N ARG A 780 -16.17 -17.14 -1.18
CA ARG A 780 -15.20 -16.02 -1.03
C ARG A 780 -14.02 -16.20 -1.96
N LYS A 781 -14.18 -15.72 -3.18
CA LYS A 781 -13.14 -15.65 -4.21
C LYS A 781 -13.05 -14.23 -4.75
N PRO A 782 -11.90 -13.76 -5.19
CA PRO A 782 -11.77 -12.48 -5.85
C PRO A 782 -12.74 -12.32 -7.02
N LEU A 783 -13.34 -11.15 -7.12
CA LEU A 783 -14.28 -10.79 -8.18
C LEU A 783 -13.70 -9.63 -8.99
N VAL A 784 -13.38 -9.88 -10.25
CA VAL A 784 -12.87 -8.88 -11.20
C VAL A 784 -14.02 -8.43 -12.10
N ILE A 785 -14.42 -7.18 -11.96
CA ILE A 785 -15.53 -6.59 -12.72
C ILE A 785 -14.96 -5.62 -13.75
N MET A 786 -15.15 -5.92 -15.03
CA MET A 786 -14.91 -4.97 -16.11
C MET A 786 -16.06 -3.97 -16.12
N THR A 787 -15.91 -2.87 -15.38
CA THR A 787 -16.95 -1.85 -15.25
C THR A 787 -17.03 -1.00 -16.53
N PRO A 788 -18.23 -0.65 -17.00
CA PRO A 788 -18.36 0.15 -18.20
C PRO A 788 -18.08 1.64 -17.94
N LYS A 789 -17.91 2.39 -19.01
CA LYS A 789 -17.83 3.85 -19.02
C LYS A 789 -19.07 4.48 -19.63
N SER A 790 -19.30 4.30 -20.92
CA SER A 790 -20.49 4.87 -21.60
C SER A 790 -21.80 4.26 -21.13
N LEU A 791 -21.82 2.99 -20.75
CA LEU A 791 -23.05 2.34 -20.26
C LEU A 791 -23.53 2.89 -18.92
N LEU A 792 -22.69 3.58 -18.17
CA LEU A 792 -23.09 4.24 -16.91
C LEU A 792 -24.28 5.19 -17.09
N ARG A 793 -24.46 5.78 -18.28
CA ARG A 793 -25.51 6.71 -18.64
C ARG A 793 -26.35 6.26 -19.83
N ASN A 794 -26.10 5.08 -20.39
CA ASN A 794 -26.86 4.57 -21.51
C ASN A 794 -28.26 4.12 -21.04
N LYS A 795 -29.28 4.72 -21.59
CA LYS A 795 -30.67 4.40 -21.24
C LYS A 795 -31.04 2.96 -21.58
N ASP A 796 -30.48 2.39 -22.64
CA ASP A 796 -30.73 1.01 -23.05
C ASP A 796 -30.09 -0.01 -22.10
N ALA A 797 -29.09 0.41 -21.34
CA ALA A 797 -28.47 -0.38 -20.28
C ALA A 797 -29.22 -0.24 -18.94
N GLY A 798 -30.19 0.62 -18.86
CA GLY A 798 -31.05 0.79 -17.68
C GLY A 798 -31.92 -0.45 -17.41
N SER A 799 -32.37 -0.60 -16.18
CA SER A 799 -33.22 -1.71 -15.75
C SER A 799 -34.44 -1.21 -14.98
N PRO A 800 -35.62 -1.81 -15.16
CA PRO A 800 -36.76 -1.53 -14.29
C PRO A 800 -36.47 -1.87 -12.84
N LEU A 801 -36.97 -1.09 -11.88
CA LEU A 801 -36.79 -1.35 -10.45
C LEU A 801 -37.26 -2.77 -10.05
N ALA A 802 -38.31 -3.27 -10.74
CA ALA A 802 -38.84 -4.61 -10.51
C ALA A 802 -37.86 -5.74 -10.79
N ASP A 803 -36.86 -5.52 -11.63
CA ASP A 803 -35.85 -6.54 -11.93
C ASP A 803 -34.90 -6.80 -10.75
N LEU A 804 -34.78 -5.84 -9.83
CA LEU A 804 -34.04 -6.00 -8.60
C LEU A 804 -34.81 -6.78 -7.53
N ALA A 805 -36.15 -6.83 -7.68
CA ALA A 805 -37.03 -7.55 -6.76
C ALA A 805 -37.23 -9.02 -7.14
N ARG A 806 -36.61 -9.47 -8.21
CA ARG A 806 -36.70 -10.84 -8.73
C ARG A 806 -35.47 -11.18 -9.54
N GLY A 807 -35.21 -12.48 -9.66
CA GLY A 807 -34.05 -12.97 -10.43
C GLY A 807 -32.76 -12.95 -9.62
N SER A 808 -31.68 -13.04 -10.34
CA SER A 808 -30.31 -13.08 -9.81
C SER A 808 -29.35 -12.65 -10.92
N PHE A 809 -28.04 -12.57 -10.63
CA PHE A 809 -27.02 -12.34 -11.66
C PHE A 809 -27.06 -13.44 -12.72
N GLN A 810 -27.31 -13.07 -13.96
CA GLN A 810 -27.31 -13.97 -15.09
C GLN A 810 -25.92 -14.04 -15.71
N THR A 811 -25.33 -15.24 -15.73
CA THR A 811 -24.00 -15.46 -16.30
C THR A 811 -23.98 -15.40 -17.82
N VAL A 812 -25.13 -15.71 -18.44
CA VAL A 812 -25.41 -15.56 -19.86
C VAL A 812 -26.80 -14.97 -20.03
N ILE A 813 -26.94 -13.99 -20.88
CA ILE A 813 -28.22 -13.40 -21.26
C ILE A 813 -28.43 -13.69 -22.73
N GLY A 814 -29.51 -14.41 -23.03
CA GLY A 814 -29.90 -14.77 -24.39
C GLY A 814 -30.46 -13.60 -25.21
N GLU A 815 -31.04 -13.92 -26.35
CA GLU A 815 -31.76 -12.93 -27.17
C GLU A 815 -32.97 -12.38 -26.41
N VAL A 816 -33.05 -11.05 -26.34
CA VAL A 816 -34.12 -10.34 -25.60
C VAL A 816 -35.12 -9.64 -26.51
N ASP A 817 -34.89 -9.58 -27.83
CA ASP A 817 -35.82 -8.93 -28.76
C ASP A 817 -36.87 -9.94 -29.25
N ASP A 818 -38.11 -9.74 -28.82
CA ASP A 818 -39.22 -10.61 -29.15
C ASP A 818 -39.54 -10.70 -30.66
N LYS A 819 -38.98 -9.77 -31.47
CA LYS A 819 -39.10 -9.78 -32.93
C LYS A 819 -38.22 -10.85 -33.60
N ILE A 820 -37.28 -11.44 -32.87
CA ILE A 820 -36.37 -12.46 -33.39
C ILE A 820 -37.02 -13.84 -33.16
N ASP A 821 -37.54 -14.43 -34.25
CA ASP A 821 -38.03 -15.83 -34.20
C ASP A 821 -36.84 -16.79 -34.14
N ALA A 822 -36.64 -17.40 -32.97
CA ALA A 822 -35.51 -18.29 -32.73
C ALA A 822 -35.37 -19.41 -33.77
N ARG A 823 -36.47 -19.90 -34.34
CA ARG A 823 -36.50 -20.97 -35.34
C ARG A 823 -35.98 -20.52 -36.73
N LYS A 824 -35.94 -19.20 -36.96
CA LYS A 824 -35.49 -18.60 -38.22
C LYS A 824 -34.07 -18.03 -38.16
N VAL A 825 -33.47 -18.11 -37.02
CA VAL A 825 -32.11 -17.60 -36.82
C VAL A 825 -31.10 -18.38 -37.67
N LYS A 826 -30.37 -17.66 -38.46
CA LYS A 826 -29.25 -18.17 -39.32
C LYS A 826 -27.90 -17.88 -38.72
N ARG A 827 -27.83 -16.90 -37.77
CA ARG A 827 -26.58 -16.49 -37.15
C ARG A 827 -26.79 -16.15 -35.66
N ILE A 828 -25.84 -16.56 -34.85
CA ILE A 828 -25.77 -16.24 -33.45
C ILE A 828 -24.49 -15.43 -33.24
N VAL A 829 -24.59 -14.20 -32.72
CA VAL A 829 -23.44 -13.39 -32.34
C VAL A 829 -23.35 -13.45 -30.80
N ALA A 830 -22.33 -14.13 -30.31
CA ALA A 830 -22.00 -14.12 -28.90
C ALA A 830 -20.98 -13.01 -28.60
N CYS A 831 -21.17 -12.25 -27.56
CA CYS A 831 -20.31 -11.12 -27.22
C CYS A 831 -20.27 -10.90 -25.70
N SER A 832 -19.38 -9.99 -25.24
CA SER A 832 -19.31 -9.53 -23.87
C SER A 832 -19.12 -8.01 -23.82
N GLY A 833 -19.71 -7.37 -22.82
CA GLY A 833 -19.56 -5.94 -22.59
C GLY A 833 -20.35 -5.03 -23.53
N LYS A 834 -19.89 -3.78 -23.65
CA LYS A 834 -20.63 -2.71 -24.34
C LYS A 834 -20.88 -2.96 -25.84
N VAL A 835 -20.04 -3.75 -26.50
CA VAL A 835 -20.21 -4.06 -27.94
C VAL A 835 -21.60 -4.66 -28.23
N TYR A 836 -22.25 -5.26 -27.25
CA TYR A 836 -23.63 -5.72 -27.35
C TYR A 836 -24.58 -4.63 -27.87
N TYR A 837 -24.49 -3.43 -27.31
CA TYR A 837 -25.38 -2.33 -27.70
C TYR A 837 -25.10 -1.83 -29.11
N ASP A 838 -23.83 -1.78 -29.49
CA ASP A 838 -23.42 -1.44 -30.87
C ASP A 838 -23.96 -2.46 -31.87
N LEU A 839 -23.91 -3.76 -31.54
CA LEU A 839 -24.45 -4.85 -32.34
C LEU A 839 -25.99 -4.77 -32.45
N VAL A 840 -26.68 -4.54 -31.34
CA VAL A 840 -28.15 -4.40 -31.34
C VAL A 840 -28.60 -3.23 -32.21
N ASN A 841 -27.96 -2.08 -32.08
CA ASN A 841 -28.27 -0.90 -32.87
C ASN A 841 -28.01 -1.16 -34.36
N ALA A 842 -26.86 -1.74 -34.71
CA ALA A 842 -26.57 -2.08 -36.10
C ALA A 842 -27.55 -3.13 -36.68
N ARG A 843 -27.99 -4.09 -35.88
CA ARG A 843 -29.03 -5.06 -36.26
C ARG A 843 -30.36 -4.36 -36.58
N LYS A 844 -30.79 -3.45 -35.73
CA LYS A 844 -32.01 -2.64 -35.92
C LYS A 844 -31.93 -1.79 -37.20
N GLU A 845 -30.82 -1.06 -37.36
CA GLU A 845 -30.60 -0.22 -38.56
C GLU A 845 -30.61 -1.02 -39.88
N ARG A 846 -30.13 -2.25 -39.84
CA ARG A 846 -30.09 -3.17 -41.00
C ARG A 846 -31.40 -3.92 -41.22
N GLY A 847 -32.35 -3.83 -40.30
CA GLY A 847 -33.57 -4.58 -40.36
C GLY A 847 -33.40 -6.11 -40.35
N GLN A 848 -32.32 -6.60 -39.76
CA GLN A 848 -32.02 -8.04 -39.72
C GLN A 848 -32.79 -8.74 -38.60
N THR A 849 -33.60 -9.73 -38.99
CA THR A 849 -34.46 -10.52 -38.06
C THR A 849 -34.00 -11.98 -37.94
N ASP A 850 -32.93 -12.37 -38.66
CA ASP A 850 -32.42 -13.73 -38.68
C ASP A 850 -31.06 -13.88 -37.93
N THR A 851 -30.71 -12.88 -37.12
CA THR A 851 -29.49 -12.88 -36.28
C THR A 851 -29.85 -12.67 -34.82
N ALA A 852 -29.50 -13.61 -33.97
CA ALA A 852 -29.63 -13.51 -32.51
C ALA A 852 -28.34 -13.01 -31.90
N ILE A 853 -28.44 -12.27 -30.78
CA ILE A 853 -27.26 -11.76 -30.03
C ILE A 853 -27.33 -12.28 -28.60
N ILE A 854 -26.27 -12.96 -28.15
CA ILE A 854 -26.14 -13.52 -26.80
C ILE A 854 -25.02 -12.77 -26.07
N ARG A 855 -25.25 -12.40 -24.81
CA ARG A 855 -24.25 -11.79 -23.94
C ARG A 855 -23.68 -12.80 -22.95
N VAL A 856 -22.38 -12.95 -22.90
CA VAL A 856 -21.67 -13.71 -21.87
C VAL A 856 -21.21 -12.70 -20.82
N GLU A 857 -21.94 -12.63 -19.71
CA GLU A 857 -21.70 -11.67 -18.62
C GLU A 857 -20.61 -12.15 -17.65
N GLN A 858 -20.45 -13.48 -17.50
CA GLN A 858 -19.36 -14.10 -16.73
C GLN A 858 -18.45 -14.89 -17.66
N LEU A 859 -17.20 -14.44 -17.75
CA LEU A 859 -16.18 -15.05 -18.59
C LEU A 859 -15.42 -16.17 -17.87
N TYR A 860 -15.28 -16.07 -16.54
CA TYR A 860 -14.70 -17.11 -15.71
C TYR A 860 -15.33 -17.14 -14.31
N PRO A 861 -15.58 -18.32 -13.71
CA PRO A 861 -15.62 -19.63 -14.38
C PRO A 861 -16.63 -19.61 -15.52
N PHE A 862 -16.29 -20.29 -16.64
CA PHE A 862 -17.14 -20.22 -17.82
C PHE A 862 -18.48 -20.92 -17.59
N PRO A 863 -19.62 -20.31 -17.94
CA PRO A 863 -20.97 -20.83 -17.63
C PRO A 863 -21.44 -21.85 -18.69
N HIS A 864 -20.77 -22.98 -18.82
CA HIS A 864 -21.04 -23.99 -19.85
C HIS A 864 -22.51 -24.37 -20.00
N LYS A 865 -23.18 -24.68 -18.87
CA LYS A 865 -24.60 -25.10 -18.91
C LYS A 865 -25.53 -24.00 -19.43
N ALA A 866 -25.32 -22.77 -18.97
CA ALA A 866 -26.15 -21.62 -19.38
C ALA A 866 -25.88 -21.28 -20.86
N PHE A 867 -24.64 -21.28 -21.28
CA PHE A 867 -24.27 -20.98 -22.67
C PHE A 867 -24.80 -22.03 -23.62
N ALA A 868 -24.64 -23.33 -23.33
CA ALA A 868 -25.20 -24.42 -24.11
C ALA A 868 -26.73 -24.38 -24.19
N ALA A 869 -27.41 -24.02 -23.08
CA ALA A 869 -28.85 -23.87 -23.05
C ALA A 869 -29.35 -22.75 -24.01
N GLU A 870 -28.62 -21.65 -24.06
CA GLU A 870 -28.94 -20.58 -25.02
C GLU A 870 -28.71 -21.01 -26.48
N LEU A 871 -27.59 -21.70 -26.77
CA LEU A 871 -27.32 -22.20 -28.13
C LEU A 871 -28.40 -23.18 -28.63
N LYS A 872 -28.94 -24.04 -27.76
CA LYS A 872 -30.00 -25.02 -28.09
C LYS A 872 -31.33 -24.40 -28.51
N LYS A 873 -31.54 -23.11 -28.22
CA LYS A 873 -32.77 -22.40 -28.67
C LYS A 873 -32.82 -22.17 -30.19
N PHE A 874 -31.65 -22.25 -30.86
CA PHE A 874 -31.47 -21.90 -32.27
C PHE A 874 -31.16 -23.11 -33.14
N PRO A 875 -31.50 -23.08 -34.45
CA PRO A 875 -31.26 -24.21 -35.36
C PRO A 875 -29.76 -24.57 -35.41
N ALA A 876 -29.48 -25.87 -35.60
CA ALA A 876 -28.10 -26.38 -35.71
C ALA A 876 -27.29 -25.77 -36.85
N TYR A 877 -27.97 -25.34 -37.92
CA TYR A 877 -27.34 -24.67 -39.08
C TYR A 877 -26.95 -23.23 -38.82
N ALA A 878 -27.36 -22.62 -37.70
CA ALA A 878 -27.06 -21.24 -37.45
C ALA A 878 -25.54 -21.06 -37.14
N GLU A 879 -24.91 -20.16 -37.86
CA GLU A 879 -23.49 -19.86 -37.68
C GLU A 879 -23.25 -19.19 -36.30
N LEU A 880 -22.16 -19.53 -35.62
CA LEU A 880 -21.77 -18.89 -34.37
C LEU A 880 -20.58 -17.94 -34.59
N VAL A 881 -20.70 -16.71 -34.14
CA VAL A 881 -19.66 -15.69 -34.22
C VAL A 881 -19.37 -15.16 -32.81
N TRP A 882 -18.11 -15.12 -32.42
CA TRP A 882 -17.69 -14.34 -31.26
C TRP A 882 -17.33 -12.92 -31.67
N ALA A 883 -17.95 -11.92 -31.04
CA ALA A 883 -17.66 -10.50 -31.28
C ALA A 883 -17.12 -9.82 -30.00
N GLN A 884 -16.02 -9.08 -30.14
CA GLN A 884 -15.42 -8.32 -29.04
C GLN A 884 -14.88 -6.97 -29.50
N ASP A 885 -14.82 -6.00 -28.57
CA ASP A 885 -14.24 -4.67 -28.83
C ASP A 885 -12.72 -4.68 -28.90
N GLU A 886 -12.09 -5.58 -28.16
CA GLU A 886 -10.64 -5.67 -28.02
C GLU A 886 -9.98 -6.19 -29.30
N PRO A 887 -8.68 -5.87 -29.52
CA PRO A 887 -7.89 -6.50 -30.56
C PRO A 887 -7.87 -8.03 -30.42
N GLN A 888 -7.66 -8.75 -31.55
CA GLN A 888 -7.75 -10.21 -31.58
C GLN A 888 -6.81 -10.92 -30.59
N ASN A 889 -5.60 -10.38 -30.37
CA ASN A 889 -4.63 -10.91 -29.41
C ASN A 889 -4.90 -10.49 -27.97
N GLN A 890 -5.94 -9.71 -27.73
CA GLN A 890 -6.34 -9.18 -26.44
C GLN A 890 -7.81 -9.53 -26.15
N GLY A 891 -8.31 -9.14 -24.99
CA GLY A 891 -9.67 -9.48 -24.58
C GLY A 891 -9.87 -10.98 -24.37
N PRO A 892 -11.13 -11.44 -24.40
CA PRO A 892 -11.44 -12.83 -24.00
C PRO A 892 -11.18 -13.89 -25.09
N TRP A 893 -11.06 -13.53 -26.36
CA TRP A 893 -11.08 -14.50 -27.47
C TRP A 893 -10.22 -15.73 -27.24
N PHE A 894 -8.91 -15.55 -27.08
CA PHE A 894 -8.00 -16.70 -26.96
C PHE A 894 -8.18 -17.48 -25.67
N GLN A 895 -8.73 -16.86 -24.63
CA GLN A 895 -8.91 -17.47 -23.33
C GLN A 895 -10.23 -18.22 -23.19
N ILE A 896 -11.25 -17.92 -24.03
CA ILE A 896 -12.55 -18.57 -23.92
C ILE A 896 -12.97 -19.37 -25.15
N GLN A 897 -12.25 -19.27 -26.27
CA GLN A 897 -12.64 -19.95 -27.50
C GLN A 897 -12.77 -21.47 -27.33
N HIS A 898 -11.90 -22.09 -26.54
CA HIS A 898 -11.97 -23.51 -26.26
C HIS A 898 -13.26 -23.86 -25.46
N ASN A 899 -13.63 -23.04 -24.48
CA ASN A 899 -14.85 -23.20 -23.71
C ASN A 899 -16.08 -23.06 -24.60
N ILE A 900 -16.11 -22.09 -25.52
CA ILE A 900 -17.18 -21.94 -26.47
C ILE A 900 -17.25 -23.17 -27.36
N PHE A 901 -16.09 -23.64 -27.84
CA PHE A 901 -15.99 -24.77 -28.77
C PHE A 901 -16.46 -26.09 -28.14
N GLU A 902 -16.18 -26.34 -26.87
CA GLU A 902 -16.66 -27.48 -26.11
C GLU A 902 -18.20 -27.58 -26.08
N ASN A 903 -18.89 -26.42 -26.09
CA ASN A 903 -20.35 -26.36 -26.07
C ASN A 903 -21.00 -26.47 -27.45
N ILE A 904 -20.23 -26.65 -28.52
CA ILE A 904 -20.73 -26.87 -29.87
C ILE A 904 -20.92 -28.39 -30.09
N GLU A 905 -22.14 -28.87 -29.88
CA GLU A 905 -22.48 -30.30 -30.04
C GLU A 905 -22.92 -30.66 -31.47
N ASP A 906 -23.37 -29.68 -32.26
CA ASP A 906 -24.08 -29.83 -33.51
C ASP A 906 -23.24 -29.52 -34.78
N GLY A 907 -21.94 -29.39 -34.65
CA GLY A 907 -21.02 -29.11 -35.75
C GLY A 907 -21.06 -27.68 -36.28
N ARG A 908 -21.59 -26.72 -35.53
CA ARG A 908 -21.54 -25.31 -35.90
C ARG A 908 -20.11 -24.84 -36.04
N LYS A 909 -19.91 -23.92 -36.98
CA LYS A 909 -18.63 -23.23 -37.14
C LYS A 909 -18.57 -22.03 -36.22
N LEU A 910 -17.44 -21.88 -35.54
CA LEU A 910 -17.16 -20.71 -34.70
C LEU A 910 -16.25 -19.75 -35.49
N ALA A 911 -16.69 -18.52 -35.65
CA ALA A 911 -15.96 -17.43 -36.28
C ALA A 911 -15.66 -16.30 -35.34
N TYR A 912 -14.77 -15.42 -35.72
CA TYR A 912 -14.35 -14.25 -34.95
C TYR A 912 -14.69 -12.94 -35.65
N ALA A 913 -15.19 -11.96 -34.92
CA ALA A 913 -15.39 -10.58 -35.34
C ALA A 913 -14.81 -9.63 -34.30
N GLY A 914 -13.79 -8.90 -34.63
CA GLY A 914 -13.11 -7.99 -33.74
C GLY A 914 -12.06 -7.15 -34.44
N ARG A 915 -11.34 -6.35 -33.68
CA ARG A 915 -10.23 -5.57 -34.21
C ARG A 915 -9.06 -6.46 -34.60
N PRO A 916 -8.21 -6.03 -35.56
CA PRO A 916 -6.98 -6.77 -35.88
C PRO A 916 -6.09 -6.82 -34.63
N ALA A 917 -5.21 -7.83 -34.61
CA ALA A 917 -4.19 -7.93 -33.55
C ALA A 917 -3.32 -6.67 -33.51
N SER A 918 -3.00 -6.22 -32.29
CA SER A 918 -2.27 -4.98 -32.06
C SER A 918 -1.39 -5.10 -30.83
N ALA A 919 -0.19 -4.50 -30.88
CA ALA A 919 0.69 -4.35 -29.73
C ALA A 919 0.17 -3.31 -28.73
N SER A 920 -0.56 -2.30 -29.20
CA SER A 920 -1.23 -1.31 -28.36
C SER A 920 -2.65 -1.77 -28.03
N PRO A 921 -3.17 -1.54 -26.82
CA PRO A 921 -4.54 -1.89 -26.46
C PRO A 921 -5.57 -1.25 -27.37
N ALA A 922 -5.43 0.02 -27.69
CA ALA A 922 -6.33 0.76 -28.56
C ALA A 922 -5.55 1.75 -29.44
N VAL A 923 -6.21 2.22 -30.49
CA VAL A 923 -5.66 3.27 -31.35
C VAL A 923 -5.81 4.65 -30.70
N GLY A 924 -4.84 5.54 -30.94
CA GLY A 924 -4.85 6.91 -30.37
C GLY A 924 -5.73 7.89 -31.13
N TYR A 925 -6.11 7.58 -32.37
CA TYR A 925 -6.89 8.48 -33.22
C TYR A 925 -8.36 8.07 -33.30
N TYR A 926 -9.25 9.02 -33.09
CA TYR A 926 -10.71 8.78 -33.09
C TYR A 926 -11.21 8.21 -34.42
N ASP A 927 -10.75 8.74 -35.55
CA ASP A 927 -11.16 8.26 -36.87
C ASP A 927 -10.79 6.79 -37.10
N LYS A 928 -9.61 6.39 -36.67
CA LYS A 928 -9.18 5.00 -36.71
C LYS A 928 -10.00 4.10 -35.79
N HIS A 929 -10.31 4.60 -34.59
CA HIS A 929 -11.19 3.89 -33.67
C HIS A 929 -12.55 3.64 -34.30
N TYR A 930 -13.16 4.69 -34.86
CA TYR A 930 -14.48 4.60 -35.51
C TYR A 930 -14.47 3.66 -36.70
N ALA A 931 -13.46 3.73 -37.55
CA ALA A 931 -13.30 2.83 -38.67
C ALA A 931 -13.17 1.35 -38.27
N GLN A 932 -12.41 1.08 -37.22
CA GLN A 932 -12.26 -0.26 -36.67
C GLN A 932 -13.55 -0.76 -36.02
N GLN A 933 -14.29 0.09 -35.32
CA GLN A 933 -15.57 -0.26 -34.70
C GLN A 933 -16.59 -0.61 -35.77
N LYS A 934 -16.67 0.18 -36.83
CA LYS A 934 -17.53 -0.11 -37.97
C LYS A 934 -17.15 -1.44 -38.65
N ALA A 935 -15.87 -1.68 -38.87
CA ALA A 935 -15.39 -2.90 -39.50
C ALA A 935 -15.70 -4.16 -38.67
N LEU A 936 -15.52 -4.12 -37.37
CA LEU A 936 -15.87 -5.24 -36.51
C LEU A 936 -17.38 -5.54 -36.55
N ILE A 937 -18.23 -4.50 -36.46
CA ILE A 937 -19.69 -4.65 -36.55
C ILE A 937 -20.09 -5.22 -37.92
N ASP A 938 -19.53 -4.67 -39.02
CA ASP A 938 -19.78 -5.19 -40.37
C ASP A 938 -19.37 -6.66 -40.47
N THR A 939 -18.27 -7.07 -39.86
CA THR A 939 -17.80 -8.45 -39.86
C THR A 939 -18.76 -9.37 -39.09
N ALA A 940 -19.27 -8.94 -37.97
CA ALA A 940 -20.23 -9.71 -37.16
C ALA A 940 -21.50 -10.08 -37.93
N PHE A 941 -21.94 -9.23 -38.86
CA PHE A 941 -23.17 -9.41 -39.67
C PHE A 941 -22.93 -9.90 -41.13
N SER A 942 -21.66 -9.94 -41.61
CA SER A 942 -21.36 -10.36 -42.96
C SER A 942 -21.18 -11.89 -43.06
N LYS A 943 -21.13 -12.44 -44.30
CA LYS A 943 -20.77 -13.84 -44.50
C LYS A 943 -19.38 -14.11 -43.93
N LEU A 944 -19.24 -15.26 -43.28
CA LEU A 944 -17.98 -15.67 -42.69
C LEU A 944 -16.82 -15.60 -43.71
N LYS A 945 -15.92 -14.66 -43.47
CA LYS A 945 -14.64 -14.53 -44.16
C LYS A 945 -13.57 -14.43 -43.06
N GLY A 946 -12.59 -15.32 -43.06
CA GLY A 946 -11.49 -15.29 -42.11
C GLY A 946 -11.37 -16.55 -41.24
N PHE A 947 -10.81 -16.42 -40.03
CA PHE A 947 -10.54 -17.54 -39.15
C PHE A 947 -11.83 -18.22 -38.70
N VAL A 948 -12.00 -19.47 -39.12
CA VAL A 948 -13.16 -20.30 -38.76
C VAL A 948 -12.66 -21.57 -38.11
N LEU A 949 -13.03 -21.81 -36.86
CA LEU A 949 -12.79 -23.08 -36.18
C LEU A 949 -13.91 -24.07 -36.55
N THR A 950 -13.53 -25.26 -36.95
CA THR A 950 -14.43 -26.39 -37.15
C THR A 950 -14.06 -27.51 -36.17
N LYS A 951 -15.04 -28.15 -35.56
CA LYS A 951 -14.85 -29.32 -34.68
C LYS A 951 -14.51 -30.53 -35.53
#